data_bc66f5847073bfc27ba3e01b2f29115b
#
_entry.id   bc66f5847073bfc27ba3e01b2f29115b
#
_cell.length_a   1.000
_cell.length_b   1.000
_cell.length_c   1.000
_cell.angle_alpha   90.00
_cell.angle_beta   90.00
_cell.angle_gamma   90.00
#
_symmetry.space_group_name_H-M   'P 1'
#
loop_
_entity.id
_entity.type
_entity.pdbx_description
1 polymer ?
#
loop_
_entity_poly.entity_id
_entity_poly.type
_entity_poly.pdbx_seq_one_letter_code
_entity_poly.pdbx_strand_id
1 'polypeptide(L)'
;MILQLKWESFYYNLKRDFKLFIFVWLYLNLLRVISLITMKSYAGDINLNDILLTIYYGARISLKTAGVLMLFTFIFVTLIGWLINKHLDKLRLGLSAVFLFILNFLFVAKYFYYREFHTNFNEMVFNAVNDDVKALFYTMIEQYHLLEGTVIIILFTAMVVYILKKYLAWQWIKKSFKFEKSLIFKISVIVFTLVFALFVRFGASFSYAKSIHWENCAKTKDTFLNEIILDDMQAIYRGYSIKKRIDNGVIYGVHKENIIQNVEFLAKNSDAYRLQKQDLSQIDSNLVYQAHGNIIDKKQHIFIIIGESFAQWPLLDEYANLQLGENVRAIMQKDNATYTHNFMPNGAFTPMAVNAIICGLSDVNIYPNHQYESYKQVYATSFAPQIKKIGYKTQFWYAGFSGWERIKDFALAQGFDEFHCASDYQYPSGNVWGCDDEFIFDKLKQEVAQNDEPTVYVILSVSNHAPYSVDLAKAGFPKEEVRAKLPADVQNNEDLLNKLGHYWYTDKVIGNFVEDIETTYPKENLFVITGDHADRTNIEAKPTLFNRYTVPCIIYGDGITKNILSDEVAGGHINIGATIFELIAPQGFEYYSLGKSLTRGANVGFNDSVWLNTVDIGKLDGNEPIEVEKTLEAYRTISWWRSIKGNLIP
;
A
#
# COMPACT_ATOMS: atom_id res chain seq x y z
N MET A 1 16.97 48.11 22.76
CA MET A 1 18.33 47.66 22.43
C MET A 1 18.48 46.13 22.54
N ILE A 2 18.27 45.49 23.68
CA ILE A 2 18.42 44.05 23.89
C ILE A 2 17.53 43.21 22.94
N LEU A 3 16.23 43.52 22.81
CA LEU A 3 15.32 42.83 21.90
C LEU A 3 15.72 42.95 20.40
N GLN A 4 16.33 44.05 20.01
CA GLN A 4 16.82 44.24 18.65
C GLN A 4 18.06 43.39 18.38
N LEU A 5 19.02 43.34 19.32
CA LEU A 5 20.22 42.48 19.20
C LEU A 5 19.84 41.01 19.15
N LYS A 6 18.85 40.59 19.93
CA LYS A 6 18.32 39.21 19.84
C LYS A 6 17.69 38.91 18.50
N TRP A 7 16.94 39.86 17.91
CA TRP A 7 16.37 39.70 16.58
C TRP A 7 17.45 39.61 15.48
N GLU A 8 18.47 40.43 15.53
CA GLU A 8 19.58 40.41 14.58
C GLU A 8 20.31 39.06 14.62
N SER A 9 20.54 38.53 15.81
CA SER A 9 21.14 37.18 16.00
C SER A 9 20.22 36.08 15.45
N PHE A 10 18.93 36.13 15.74
CA PHE A 10 17.94 35.19 15.21
C PHE A 10 17.91 35.18 13.68
N TYR A 11 17.75 36.37 13.07
CA TYR A 11 17.62 36.52 11.63
C TYR A 11 18.91 36.13 10.90
N TYR A 12 20.06 36.42 11.47
CA TYR A 12 21.35 35.98 10.97
C TYR A 12 21.44 34.46 10.89
N ASN A 13 21.12 33.78 11.98
CA ASN A 13 21.16 32.33 12.05
C ASN A 13 20.12 31.68 11.15
N LEU A 14 18.89 32.23 11.12
CA LEU A 14 17.80 31.72 10.26
C LEU A 14 18.18 31.78 8.76
N LYS A 15 18.77 32.90 8.29
CA LYS A 15 19.25 33.00 6.89
C LYS A 15 20.27 31.90 6.54
N ARG A 16 21.10 31.51 7.50
CA ARG A 16 22.07 30.42 7.31
C ARG A 16 21.42 29.04 7.32
N ASP A 17 20.36 28.86 8.10
CA ASP A 17 19.58 27.64 8.06
C ASP A 17 18.90 27.45 6.69
N PHE A 18 18.33 28.50 6.10
CA PHE A 18 17.80 28.45 4.73
C PHE A 18 18.86 28.13 3.67
N LYS A 19 20.06 28.72 3.81
CA LYS A 19 21.18 28.38 2.91
C LYS A 19 21.58 26.92 3.06
N LEU A 20 21.71 26.43 4.28
CA LEU A 20 22.01 25.04 4.56
C LEU A 20 20.96 24.11 3.95
N PHE A 21 19.66 24.43 4.11
CA PHE A 21 18.57 23.70 3.49
C PHE A 21 18.73 23.59 1.96
N ILE A 22 18.95 24.71 1.27
CA ILE A 22 19.14 24.72 -0.18
C ILE A 22 20.37 23.87 -0.57
N PHE A 23 21.48 24.00 0.15
CA PHE A 23 22.69 23.23 -0.13
C PHE A 23 22.43 21.73 -0.01
N VAL A 24 21.82 21.28 1.08
CA VAL A 24 21.55 19.87 1.33
C VAL A 24 20.53 19.31 0.34
N TRP A 25 19.48 20.08 0.02
CA TRP A 25 18.52 19.69 -1.00
C TRP A 25 19.16 19.51 -2.38
N LEU A 26 20.01 20.43 -2.83
CA LEU A 26 20.77 20.29 -4.08
C LEU A 26 21.73 19.09 -4.02
N TYR A 27 22.36 18.88 -2.89
CA TYR A 27 23.29 17.78 -2.67
C TYR A 27 22.60 16.41 -2.77
N LEU A 28 21.43 16.23 -2.14
CA LEU A 28 20.63 14.99 -2.24
C LEU A 28 20.21 14.72 -3.70
N ASN A 29 19.85 15.77 -4.46
CA ASN A 29 19.52 15.59 -5.87
C ASN A 29 20.74 15.26 -6.72
N LEU A 30 21.93 15.77 -6.39
CA LEU A 30 23.18 15.37 -7.04
C LEU A 30 23.47 13.88 -6.77
N LEU A 31 23.36 13.41 -5.53
CA LEU A 31 23.55 12.00 -5.18
C LEU A 31 22.55 11.09 -5.94
N ARG A 32 21.30 11.54 -6.12
CA ARG A 32 20.29 10.82 -6.93
C ARG A 32 20.74 10.70 -8.39
N VAL A 33 21.19 11.77 -9.00
CA VAL A 33 21.69 11.73 -10.38
C VAL A 33 22.91 10.79 -10.50
N ILE A 34 23.82 10.82 -9.53
CA ILE A 34 24.95 9.89 -9.50
C ILE A 34 24.43 8.43 -9.41
N SER A 35 23.44 8.13 -8.55
CA SER A 35 22.83 6.80 -8.48
C SER A 35 22.22 6.36 -9.82
N LEU A 36 21.48 7.25 -10.49
CA LEU A 36 20.91 6.96 -11.81
C LEU A 36 21.97 6.60 -12.86
N ILE A 37 23.13 7.23 -12.78
CA ILE A 37 24.24 6.98 -13.73
C ILE A 37 24.98 5.69 -13.36
N THR A 38 25.39 5.55 -12.09
CA THR A 38 26.25 4.45 -11.64
C THR A 38 25.54 3.11 -11.52
N MET A 39 24.23 3.13 -11.29
CA MET A 39 23.42 1.93 -11.07
C MET A 39 22.43 1.68 -12.24
N LYS A 40 22.65 2.32 -13.39
CA LYS A 40 21.77 2.21 -14.57
C LYS A 40 21.54 0.75 -15.03
N SER A 41 22.48 -0.14 -14.77
CA SER A 41 22.37 -1.57 -15.12
C SER A 41 21.20 -2.31 -14.44
N TYR A 42 20.64 -1.73 -13.37
CA TYR A 42 19.48 -2.29 -12.68
C TYR A 42 18.14 -1.80 -13.25
N ALA A 43 18.16 -0.78 -14.13
CA ALA A 43 16.97 -0.30 -14.80
C ALA A 43 16.61 -1.23 -15.97
N GLY A 44 15.32 -1.45 -16.16
CA GLY A 44 14.77 -2.12 -17.34
C GLY A 44 14.70 -1.21 -18.56
N ASP A 45 13.67 -1.37 -19.37
CA ASP A 45 13.41 -0.51 -20.52
C ASP A 45 12.76 0.80 -20.06
N ILE A 46 13.59 1.85 -19.93
CA ILE A 46 13.20 3.16 -19.40
C ILE A 46 13.29 4.24 -20.48
N ASN A 47 12.36 5.17 -20.44
CA ASN A 47 12.35 6.34 -21.32
C ASN A 47 12.78 7.62 -20.56
N LEU A 48 12.97 8.71 -21.32
CA LEU A 48 13.36 10.00 -20.74
C LEU A 48 12.31 10.54 -19.76
N ASN A 49 11.03 10.32 -20.01
CA ASN A 49 9.96 10.80 -19.12
C ASN A 49 10.03 10.13 -17.74
N ASP A 50 10.30 8.81 -17.69
CA ASP A 50 10.48 8.08 -16.44
C ASP A 50 11.65 8.63 -15.61
N ILE A 51 12.77 8.96 -16.27
CA ILE A 51 13.92 9.61 -15.61
C ILE A 51 13.53 10.99 -15.06
N LEU A 52 12.81 11.80 -15.84
CA LEU A 52 12.37 13.14 -15.43
C LEU A 52 11.39 13.06 -14.26
N LEU A 53 10.46 12.11 -14.26
CA LEU A 53 9.55 11.86 -13.15
C LEU A 53 10.33 11.46 -11.88
N THR A 54 11.32 10.59 -12.01
CA THR A 54 12.19 10.17 -10.89
C THR A 54 12.92 11.35 -10.28
N ILE A 55 13.49 12.23 -11.11
CA ILE A 55 14.17 13.45 -10.65
C ILE A 55 13.16 14.41 -9.99
N TYR A 56 12.02 14.65 -10.61
CA TYR A 56 11.00 15.57 -10.10
C TYR A 56 10.43 15.13 -8.75
N TYR A 57 9.94 13.89 -8.63
CA TYR A 57 9.37 13.40 -7.39
C TYR A 57 10.46 13.18 -6.33
N GLY A 58 11.64 12.77 -6.75
CA GLY A 58 12.80 12.67 -5.87
C GLY A 58 13.22 14.03 -5.30
N ALA A 59 13.22 15.09 -6.10
CA ALA A 59 13.49 16.44 -5.61
C ALA A 59 12.44 16.90 -4.58
N ARG A 60 11.17 16.56 -4.79
CA ARG A 60 10.08 16.88 -3.87
C ARG A 60 10.21 16.15 -2.53
N ILE A 61 10.53 14.86 -2.53
CA ILE A 61 10.64 14.10 -1.27
C ILE A 61 11.90 14.48 -0.49
N SER A 62 13.01 14.79 -1.17
CA SER A 62 14.26 15.24 -0.55
C SER A 62 14.16 16.60 0.16
N LEU A 63 13.12 17.40 -0.11
CA LEU A 63 12.82 18.57 0.71
C LEU A 63 12.61 18.21 2.18
N LYS A 64 11.98 17.06 2.46
CA LYS A 64 11.74 16.59 3.84
C LYS A 64 13.05 16.25 4.54
N THR A 65 13.96 15.56 3.89
CA THR A 65 15.28 15.20 4.44
C THR A 65 16.13 16.45 4.71
N ALA A 66 16.18 17.39 3.75
CA ALA A 66 16.84 18.66 3.95
C ALA A 66 16.17 19.50 5.07
N GLY A 67 14.84 19.43 5.18
CA GLY A 67 14.05 20.06 6.22
C GLY A 67 14.35 19.54 7.63
N VAL A 68 14.65 18.26 7.78
CA VAL A 68 15.05 17.66 9.06
C VAL A 68 16.35 18.32 9.56
N LEU A 69 17.40 18.42 8.73
CA LEU A 69 18.64 19.08 9.13
C LEU A 69 18.40 20.57 9.46
N MET A 70 17.60 21.25 8.63
CA MET A 70 17.23 22.65 8.90
C MET A 70 16.52 22.76 10.26
N LEU A 71 15.62 21.86 10.60
CA LEU A 71 14.91 21.86 11.89
C LEU A 71 15.90 21.66 13.05
N PHE A 72 16.84 20.71 12.93
CA PHE A 72 17.90 20.52 13.93
C PHE A 72 18.74 21.78 14.12
N THR A 73 19.21 22.41 13.04
CA THR A 73 20.00 23.63 13.15
C THR A 73 19.16 24.83 13.62
N PHE A 74 17.87 24.88 13.28
CA PHE A 74 16.96 25.89 13.82
C PHE A 74 16.81 25.75 15.34
N ILE A 75 16.59 24.56 15.85
CA ILE A 75 16.42 24.33 17.31
C ILE A 75 17.74 24.57 18.05
N PHE A 76 18.81 23.91 17.64
CA PHE A 76 20.07 23.87 18.41
C PHE A 76 21.02 25.05 18.11
N VAL A 77 20.85 25.74 17.01
CA VAL A 77 21.70 26.87 16.62
C VAL A 77 20.92 28.18 16.63
N THR A 78 19.80 28.25 15.89
CA THR A 78 19.08 29.51 15.73
C THR A 78 18.35 29.94 17.02
N LEU A 79 17.58 29.04 17.64
CA LEU A 79 16.87 29.36 18.89
C LEU A 79 17.85 29.54 20.07
N ILE A 80 18.86 28.68 20.23
CA ILE A 80 19.87 28.86 21.25
C ILE A 80 20.67 30.14 21.03
N GLY A 81 21.11 30.42 19.79
CA GLY A 81 21.81 31.63 19.41
C GLY A 81 20.98 32.90 19.72
N TRP A 82 19.66 32.84 19.49
CA TRP A 82 18.73 33.90 19.87
C TRP A 82 18.66 34.11 21.40
N LEU A 83 18.58 33.03 22.17
CA LEU A 83 18.51 33.10 23.64
C LEU A 83 19.78 33.73 24.26
N ILE A 84 20.96 33.32 23.79
CA ILE A 84 22.26 33.74 24.32
C ILE A 84 22.89 34.93 23.55
N ASN A 85 22.16 35.41 22.50
CA ASN A 85 22.63 36.50 21.62
C ASN A 85 23.98 36.24 20.97
N LYS A 86 24.19 35.02 20.42
CA LYS A 86 25.46 34.61 19.76
C LYS A 86 25.21 33.97 18.41
N HIS A 87 26.23 34.09 17.56
CA HIS A 87 26.31 33.37 16.31
C HIS A 87 27.05 32.04 16.55
N LEU A 88 26.34 30.91 16.30
CA LEU A 88 26.83 29.57 16.59
C LEU A 88 27.27 28.82 15.32
N ASP A 89 28.05 29.48 14.46
CA ASP A 89 28.46 28.92 13.15
C ASP A 89 29.27 27.65 13.25
N LYS A 90 30.13 27.49 14.26
CA LYS A 90 30.90 26.26 14.49
C LYS A 90 29.97 25.08 14.82
N LEU A 91 28.96 25.32 15.67
CA LEU A 91 27.98 24.29 16.02
C LEU A 91 27.17 23.88 14.77
N ARG A 92 26.69 24.87 13.99
CA ARG A 92 25.99 24.58 12.73
C ARG A 92 26.83 23.71 11.80
N LEU A 93 28.10 24.06 11.62
CA LEU A 93 29.01 23.33 10.75
C LEU A 93 29.28 21.91 11.27
N GLY A 94 29.42 21.74 12.60
CA GLY A 94 29.58 20.43 13.23
C GLY A 94 28.36 19.52 13.04
N LEU A 95 27.15 20.03 13.30
CA LEU A 95 25.89 19.30 13.06
C LEU A 95 25.76 18.92 11.57
N SER A 96 26.08 19.87 10.67
CA SER A 96 26.03 19.61 9.23
C SER A 96 27.06 18.56 8.80
N ALA A 97 28.26 18.55 9.39
CA ALA A 97 29.30 17.57 9.07
C ALA A 97 28.87 16.15 9.47
N VAL A 98 28.27 15.98 10.64
CA VAL A 98 27.74 14.67 11.08
C VAL A 98 26.63 14.21 10.14
N PHE A 99 25.69 15.08 9.81
CA PHE A 99 24.60 14.73 8.90
C PHE A 99 25.08 14.39 7.48
N LEU A 100 26.02 15.17 6.92
CA LEU A 100 26.61 14.90 5.62
C LEU A 100 27.44 13.60 5.62
N PHE A 101 28.12 13.28 6.72
CA PHE A 101 28.80 11.99 6.87
C PHE A 101 27.80 10.84 6.79
N ILE A 102 26.67 10.92 7.52
CA ILE A 102 25.62 9.90 7.47
C ILE A 102 25.07 9.77 6.05
N LEU A 103 24.77 10.86 5.35
CA LEU A 103 24.29 10.83 3.97
C LEU A 103 25.29 10.14 3.02
N ASN A 104 26.58 10.47 3.13
CA ASN A 104 27.62 9.87 2.29
C ASN A 104 27.83 8.40 2.60
N PHE A 105 27.77 8.02 3.88
CA PHE A 105 27.87 6.62 4.29
C PHE A 105 26.68 5.81 3.74
N LEU A 106 25.46 6.29 3.91
CA LEU A 106 24.27 5.62 3.38
C LEU A 106 24.29 5.55 1.85
N PHE A 107 24.76 6.59 1.18
CA PHE A 107 24.89 6.59 -0.28
C PHE A 107 25.81 5.46 -0.79
N VAL A 108 26.97 5.26 -0.14
CA VAL A 108 27.88 4.18 -0.49
C VAL A 108 27.30 2.82 -0.08
N ALA A 109 26.76 2.73 1.13
CA ALA A 109 26.13 1.51 1.62
C ALA A 109 24.98 1.04 0.74
N LYS A 110 24.16 1.97 0.22
CA LYS A 110 23.07 1.67 -0.73
C LYS A 110 23.57 0.93 -1.96
N TYR A 111 24.73 1.31 -2.52
CA TYR A 111 25.27 0.64 -3.70
C TYR A 111 25.48 -0.85 -3.47
N PHE A 112 26.10 -1.23 -2.33
CA PHE A 112 26.32 -2.62 -1.95
C PHE A 112 25.01 -3.32 -1.58
N TYR A 113 24.14 -2.65 -0.83
CA TYR A 113 22.85 -3.17 -0.44
C TYR A 113 21.96 -3.48 -1.66
N TYR A 114 21.90 -2.56 -2.62
CA TYR A 114 21.10 -2.74 -3.83
C TYR A 114 21.64 -3.87 -4.71
N ARG A 115 22.95 -4.07 -4.74
CA ARG A 115 23.58 -5.17 -5.47
C ARG A 115 23.15 -6.54 -4.94
N GLU A 116 22.98 -6.67 -3.63
CA GLU A 116 22.61 -7.94 -2.98
C GLU A 116 21.09 -8.17 -2.98
N PHE A 117 20.30 -7.11 -2.73
CA PHE A 117 18.87 -7.24 -2.45
C PHE A 117 17.97 -6.68 -3.55
N HIS A 118 18.50 -6.04 -4.57
CA HIS A 118 17.76 -5.39 -5.68
C HIS A 118 16.66 -4.41 -5.21
N THR A 119 16.82 -3.83 -4.04
CA THR A 119 15.94 -2.83 -3.42
C THR A 119 16.75 -1.81 -2.64
N ASN A 120 16.23 -0.59 -2.43
CA ASN A 120 16.80 0.36 -1.50
C ASN A 120 16.57 -0.12 -0.05
N PHE A 121 17.16 0.56 0.95
CA PHE A 121 17.02 0.18 2.34
C PHE A 121 15.59 -0.13 2.74
N ASN A 122 15.40 -1.26 3.37
CA ASN A 122 14.12 -1.75 3.90
C ASN A 122 14.29 -2.20 5.36
N GLU A 123 13.30 -2.88 5.93
CA GLU A 123 13.29 -3.33 7.32
C GLU A 123 14.39 -4.34 7.67
N MET A 124 14.94 -5.03 6.68
CA MET A 124 16.03 -5.99 6.90
C MET A 124 17.30 -5.33 7.45
N VAL A 125 17.53 -4.05 7.14
CA VAL A 125 18.66 -3.30 7.74
C VAL A 125 18.58 -3.33 9.26
N PHE A 126 17.37 -3.30 9.82
CA PHE A 126 17.15 -3.34 11.27
C PHE A 126 17.17 -4.77 11.85
N ASN A 127 16.97 -5.80 11.01
CA ASN A 127 17.09 -7.19 11.42
C ASN A 127 18.55 -7.64 11.58
N ALA A 128 19.49 -6.96 10.92
CA ALA A 128 20.92 -7.22 11.05
C ALA A 128 21.43 -7.13 12.51
N VAL A 129 20.71 -6.42 13.40
CA VAL A 129 21.04 -6.37 14.83
C VAL A 129 20.75 -7.71 15.54
N ASN A 130 19.90 -8.55 14.96
CA ASN A 130 19.55 -9.86 15.51
C ASN A 130 20.42 -11.00 14.96
N ASP A 131 21.28 -10.70 13.96
CA ASP A 131 22.27 -11.63 13.42
C ASP A 131 23.57 -11.66 14.28
N ASP A 132 24.48 -12.55 13.94
CA ASP A 132 25.82 -12.50 14.52
C ASP A 132 26.54 -11.21 14.06
N VAL A 133 26.37 -10.16 14.86
CA VAL A 133 26.94 -8.82 14.60
C VAL A 133 28.46 -8.89 14.37
N LYS A 134 29.16 -9.85 15.00
CA LYS A 134 30.59 -10.02 14.84
C LYS A 134 30.92 -10.60 13.47
N ALA A 135 30.22 -11.65 13.05
CA ALA A 135 30.39 -12.23 11.71
C ALA A 135 30.05 -11.24 10.61
N LEU A 136 28.93 -10.51 10.78
CA LEU A 136 28.51 -9.45 9.86
C LEU A 136 29.58 -8.35 9.74
N PHE A 137 30.15 -7.89 10.88
CA PHE A 137 31.19 -6.85 10.88
C PHE A 137 32.47 -7.31 10.15
N TYR A 138 32.94 -8.55 10.37
CA TYR A 138 34.06 -9.08 9.62
C TYR A 138 33.77 -9.22 8.13
N THR A 139 32.59 -9.68 7.75
CA THR A 139 32.17 -9.74 6.35
C THR A 139 32.19 -8.35 5.70
N MET A 140 31.74 -7.32 6.42
CA MET A 140 31.75 -5.94 5.93
C MET A 140 33.21 -5.44 5.73
N ILE A 141 34.14 -5.83 6.58
CA ILE A 141 35.57 -5.48 6.42
C ILE A 141 36.17 -6.22 5.23
N GLU A 142 36.02 -7.55 5.16
CA GLU A 142 36.74 -8.40 4.22
C GLU A 142 36.15 -8.34 2.79
N GLN A 143 34.80 -8.35 2.67
CA GLN A 143 34.16 -8.39 1.35
C GLN A 143 33.78 -7.01 0.81
N TYR A 144 33.44 -6.07 1.70
CA TYR A 144 32.96 -4.75 1.30
C TYR A 144 33.95 -3.62 1.59
N HIS A 145 35.14 -3.94 2.01
CA HIS A 145 36.21 -2.97 2.27
C HIS A 145 35.77 -1.79 3.16
N LEU A 146 35.04 -2.11 4.24
CA LEU A 146 34.40 -1.12 5.11
C LEU A 146 35.39 -0.07 5.64
N LEU A 147 36.61 -0.48 6.01
CA LEU A 147 37.58 0.44 6.61
C LEU A 147 38.12 1.44 5.58
N GLU A 148 38.53 0.96 4.41
CA GLU A 148 39.02 1.80 3.30
C GLU A 148 37.90 2.72 2.80
N GLY A 149 36.68 2.18 2.62
CA GLY A 149 35.52 2.93 2.23
C GLY A 149 35.20 4.03 3.23
N THR A 150 35.27 3.75 4.54
CA THR A 150 35.04 4.74 5.60
C THR A 150 36.04 5.89 5.55
N VAL A 151 37.34 5.61 5.33
CA VAL A 151 38.36 6.65 5.15
C VAL A 151 38.05 7.55 3.95
N ILE A 152 37.65 6.97 2.81
CA ILE A 152 37.26 7.71 1.61
C ILE A 152 36.03 8.59 1.90
N ILE A 153 35.02 8.04 2.59
CA ILE A 153 33.80 8.78 2.97
C ILE A 153 34.14 9.97 3.89
N ILE A 154 35.06 9.79 4.86
CA ILE A 154 35.52 10.88 5.74
C ILE A 154 36.18 11.99 4.93
N LEU A 155 37.09 11.66 4.04
CA LEU A 155 37.82 12.63 3.20
C LEU A 155 36.84 13.37 2.27
N PHE A 156 35.94 12.63 1.65
CA PHE A 156 34.91 13.21 0.78
C PHE A 156 33.94 14.12 1.59
N THR A 157 33.52 13.69 2.77
CA THR A 157 32.70 14.52 3.68
C THR A 157 33.42 15.80 4.07
N ALA A 158 34.71 15.72 4.41
CA ALA A 158 35.51 16.91 4.73
C ALA A 158 35.55 17.91 3.56
N MET A 159 35.70 17.42 2.33
CA MET A 159 35.61 18.24 1.12
C MET A 159 34.23 18.92 0.98
N VAL A 160 33.14 18.17 1.12
CA VAL A 160 31.77 18.71 1.03
C VAL A 160 31.51 19.74 2.13
N VAL A 161 31.97 19.49 3.36
CA VAL A 161 31.87 20.45 4.50
C VAL A 161 32.69 21.70 4.23
N TYR A 162 33.87 21.57 3.59
CA TYR A 162 34.66 22.76 3.19
C TYR A 162 33.90 23.61 2.15
N ILE A 163 33.27 22.97 1.16
CA ILE A 163 32.43 23.68 0.16
C ILE A 163 31.24 24.37 0.87
N LEU A 164 30.55 23.63 1.77
CA LEU A 164 29.45 24.18 2.56
C LEU A 164 29.89 25.39 3.39
N LYS A 165 31.06 25.33 4.05
CA LYS A 165 31.62 26.45 4.80
C LYS A 165 31.82 27.69 3.95
N LYS A 166 32.37 27.53 2.74
CA LYS A 166 32.53 28.64 1.75
C LYS A 166 31.19 29.18 1.29
N TYR A 167 30.23 28.29 0.97
CA TYR A 167 28.89 28.66 0.56
C TYR A 167 28.13 29.42 1.65
N LEU A 168 28.18 29.00 2.91
CA LEU A 168 27.58 29.69 4.04
C LEU A 168 28.23 31.06 4.29
N ALA A 169 29.53 31.19 4.05
CA ALA A 169 30.25 32.47 4.21
C ALA A 169 29.95 33.46 3.08
N TRP A 170 29.55 32.98 1.89
CA TRP A 170 29.25 33.84 0.75
C TRP A 170 28.01 34.70 1.03
N GLN A 171 28.13 36.04 0.83
CA GLN A 171 27.06 37.00 1.05
C GLN A 171 26.32 37.28 -0.25
N TRP A 172 25.10 36.75 -0.36
CA TRP A 172 24.23 36.96 -1.55
C TRP A 172 23.77 38.41 -1.65
N ILE A 173 23.55 39.09 -0.52
CA ILE A 173 23.07 40.49 -0.46
C ILE A 173 23.96 41.23 0.56
N LYS A 174 24.74 42.18 0.04
CA LYS A 174 25.66 42.98 0.85
C LYS A 174 25.00 44.16 1.61
N LYS A 175 23.75 44.51 1.31
CA LYS A 175 23.07 45.65 1.94
C LYS A 175 22.08 45.21 3.01
N SER A 176 22.24 45.73 4.24
CA SER A 176 21.21 45.74 5.26
C SER A 176 20.07 46.67 4.83
N PHE A 177 18.87 46.18 4.66
CA PHE A 177 17.71 47.02 4.38
C PHE A 177 17.24 47.64 5.70
N LYS A 178 17.00 48.99 5.71
CA LYS A 178 16.38 49.71 6.85
C LYS A 178 15.06 49.05 7.29
N PHE A 179 14.41 48.33 6.38
CA PHE A 179 13.16 47.60 6.62
C PHE A 179 13.28 46.40 7.61
N GLU A 180 14.48 45.80 7.79
CA GLU A 180 14.70 44.65 8.70
C GLU A 180 14.37 44.96 10.17
N LYS A 181 14.21 46.26 10.53
CA LYS A 181 13.88 46.69 11.91
C LYS A 181 12.37 46.80 12.14
N SER A 182 11.55 46.81 11.09
CA SER A 182 10.10 46.98 11.25
C SER A 182 9.43 45.74 11.84
N LEU A 183 8.36 45.95 12.64
CA LEU A 183 7.57 44.86 13.22
C LEU A 183 6.93 44.00 12.11
N ILE A 184 6.44 44.66 11.03
CA ILE A 184 5.82 43.97 9.90
C ILE A 184 6.83 43.02 9.25
N PHE A 185 8.07 43.42 9.05
CA PHE A 185 9.11 42.53 8.50
C PHE A 185 9.37 41.33 9.40
N LYS A 186 9.44 41.51 10.72
CA LYS A 186 9.65 40.42 11.68
C LYS A 186 8.51 39.41 11.63
N ILE A 187 7.27 39.88 11.62
CA ILE A 187 6.07 39.04 11.49
C ILE A 187 6.11 38.30 10.14
N SER A 188 6.40 38.98 9.05
CA SER A 188 6.48 38.38 7.71
C SER A 188 7.54 37.26 7.64
N VAL A 189 8.70 37.44 8.28
CA VAL A 189 9.74 36.38 8.34
C VAL A 189 9.26 35.17 9.12
N ILE A 190 8.58 35.37 10.25
CA ILE A 190 8.03 34.27 11.05
C ILE A 190 6.95 33.53 10.25
N VAL A 191 5.99 34.26 9.68
CA VAL A 191 4.91 33.67 8.86
C VAL A 191 5.49 32.92 7.66
N PHE A 192 6.44 33.51 6.95
CA PHE A 192 7.12 32.85 5.83
C PHE A 192 7.81 31.54 6.29
N THR A 193 8.50 31.55 7.43
CA THR A 193 9.17 30.35 7.95
C THR A 193 8.17 29.25 8.27
N LEU A 194 7.01 29.57 8.86
CA LEU A 194 5.95 28.60 9.17
C LEU A 194 5.32 28.06 7.88
N VAL A 195 4.99 28.94 6.92
CA VAL A 195 4.44 28.53 5.60
C VAL A 195 5.45 27.67 4.84
N PHE A 196 6.73 28.04 4.88
CA PHE A 196 7.80 27.26 4.29
C PHE A 196 7.94 25.87 4.94
N ALA A 197 7.84 25.79 6.26
CA ALA A 197 7.86 24.51 6.98
C ALA A 197 6.72 23.59 6.53
N LEU A 198 5.50 24.13 6.35
CA LEU A 198 4.38 23.35 5.78
C LEU A 198 4.65 22.91 4.34
N PHE A 199 5.18 23.80 3.49
CA PHE A 199 5.56 23.46 2.12
C PHE A 199 6.58 22.32 2.06
N VAL A 200 7.59 22.33 2.93
CA VAL A 200 8.60 21.28 3.06
C VAL A 200 7.96 19.99 3.60
N ARG A 201 7.09 20.09 4.65
CA ARG A 201 6.41 18.97 5.27
C ARG A 201 5.59 18.15 4.26
N PHE A 202 4.96 18.80 3.30
CA PHE A 202 4.15 18.18 2.26
C PHE A 202 4.90 17.91 0.96
N GLY A 203 6.22 18.13 0.89
CA GLY A 203 7.03 17.86 -0.29
C GLY A 203 6.59 18.70 -1.49
N ALA A 204 6.83 20.04 -1.39
CA ALA A 204 6.44 21.06 -2.38
C ALA A 204 4.91 21.16 -2.61
N SER A 205 4.13 21.04 -1.53
CA SER A 205 2.67 21.21 -1.55
C SER A 205 2.21 21.92 -0.26
N PHE A 206 0.96 22.35 -0.24
CA PHE A 206 0.30 22.91 0.94
C PHE A 206 -0.85 22.05 1.43
N SER A 207 -1.11 20.90 0.81
CA SER A 207 -2.17 19.98 1.20
C SER A 207 -1.66 18.54 1.30
N TYR A 208 -2.26 17.77 2.17
CA TYR A 208 -1.98 16.35 2.29
C TYR A 208 -2.27 15.59 1.00
N ALA A 209 -3.36 15.92 0.32
CA ALA A 209 -3.78 15.29 -0.93
C ALA A 209 -2.76 15.38 -2.08
N LYS A 210 -1.93 16.45 -2.09
CA LYS A 210 -0.86 16.65 -3.08
C LYS A 210 0.54 16.37 -2.50
N SER A 211 0.61 15.84 -1.28
CA SER A 211 1.88 15.54 -0.63
C SER A 211 2.56 14.34 -1.26
N ILE A 212 3.89 14.29 -1.08
CA ILE A 212 4.66 13.09 -1.41
C ILE A 212 5.25 12.50 -0.13
N HIS A 213 5.17 11.18 -0.01
CA HIS A 213 5.77 10.39 1.05
C HIS A 213 6.18 9.01 0.51
N TRP A 214 6.87 8.21 1.30
CA TRP A 214 7.42 6.95 0.83
C TRP A 214 6.37 5.97 0.31
N GLU A 215 5.15 5.99 0.84
CA GLU A 215 4.05 5.11 0.43
C GLU A 215 3.48 5.45 -0.97
N ASN A 216 3.59 6.70 -1.41
CA ASN A 216 3.02 7.16 -2.68
C ASN A 216 4.05 7.69 -3.69
N CYS A 217 5.35 7.46 -3.46
CA CYS A 217 6.40 8.05 -4.29
C CYS A 217 6.68 7.26 -5.59
N ALA A 218 6.25 6.02 -5.70
CA ALA A 218 6.49 5.20 -6.89
C ALA A 218 5.61 5.66 -8.05
N LYS A 219 6.22 6.27 -9.06
CA LYS A 219 5.55 7.01 -10.15
C LYS A 219 5.95 6.57 -11.55
N THR A 220 6.80 5.56 -11.66
CA THR A 220 7.29 5.04 -12.94
C THR A 220 6.97 3.56 -13.08
N LYS A 221 7.11 3.01 -14.29
CA LYS A 221 6.98 1.57 -14.56
C LYS A 221 8.13 0.75 -14.01
N ASP A 222 9.27 1.39 -13.79
CA ASP A 222 10.52 0.75 -13.45
C ASP A 222 10.75 0.74 -11.94
N THR A 223 10.97 -0.44 -11.37
CA THR A 223 11.19 -0.62 -9.94
C THR A 223 12.45 0.08 -9.44
N PHE A 224 13.56 0.02 -10.20
CA PHE A 224 14.80 0.70 -9.81
C PHE A 224 14.58 2.22 -9.76
N LEU A 225 13.93 2.81 -10.76
CA LEU A 225 13.63 4.24 -10.76
C LEU A 225 12.75 4.65 -9.58
N ASN A 226 11.76 3.85 -9.23
CA ASN A 226 10.89 4.09 -8.07
C ASN A 226 11.67 4.04 -6.75
N GLU A 227 12.60 3.09 -6.61
CA GLU A 227 13.48 3.01 -5.45
C GLU A 227 14.46 4.20 -5.35
N ILE A 228 14.88 4.78 -6.49
CA ILE A 228 15.76 5.96 -6.55
C ILE A 228 15.00 7.28 -6.28
N ILE A 229 13.68 7.30 -6.41
CA ILE A 229 12.89 8.46 -5.96
C ILE A 229 13.14 8.75 -4.48
N LEU A 230 13.20 7.72 -3.63
CA LEU A 230 13.58 7.86 -2.23
C LEU A 230 15.06 8.24 -2.12
N ASP A 231 15.37 9.29 -1.37
CA ASP A 231 16.74 9.44 -0.88
C ASP A 231 17.00 8.45 0.26
N ASP A 232 18.28 8.21 0.56
CA ASP A 232 18.70 7.14 1.46
C ASP A 232 18.14 7.28 2.87
N MET A 233 17.93 8.52 3.35
CA MET A 233 17.30 8.78 4.65
C MET A 233 15.80 8.44 4.62
N GLN A 234 15.10 8.73 3.52
CA GLN A 234 13.69 8.36 3.35
C GLN A 234 13.54 6.85 3.22
N ALA A 235 14.47 6.17 2.58
CA ALA A 235 14.49 4.71 2.49
C ALA A 235 14.71 4.07 3.88
N ILE A 236 15.67 4.55 4.67
CA ILE A 236 15.85 4.13 6.07
C ILE A 236 14.60 4.41 6.91
N TYR A 237 13.97 5.59 6.73
CA TYR A 237 12.73 5.91 7.44
C TYR A 237 11.57 4.97 7.04
N ARG A 238 11.46 4.58 5.77
CA ARG A 238 10.53 3.54 5.29
C ARG A 238 10.78 2.23 6.03
N GLY A 239 12.00 1.72 6.00
CA GLY A 239 12.38 0.49 6.68
C GLY A 239 12.09 0.52 8.18
N TYR A 240 12.44 1.63 8.86
CA TYR A 240 12.10 1.83 10.27
C TYR A 240 10.59 1.82 10.52
N SER A 241 9.82 2.48 9.67
CA SER A 241 8.36 2.56 9.82
C SER A 241 7.71 1.19 9.66
N ILE A 242 8.16 0.40 8.69
CA ILE A 242 7.71 -0.98 8.47
C ILE A 242 8.13 -1.86 9.66
N LYS A 243 9.41 -1.81 10.06
CA LYS A 243 9.91 -2.56 11.22
C LYS A 243 9.13 -2.25 12.49
N LYS A 244 8.82 -0.96 12.74
CA LYS A 244 8.02 -0.54 13.87
C LYS A 244 6.58 -1.09 13.81
N ARG A 245 5.97 -1.18 12.63
CA ARG A 245 4.67 -1.83 12.46
C ARG A 245 4.74 -3.31 12.82
N ILE A 246 5.82 -3.99 12.38
CA ILE A 246 6.07 -5.41 12.69
C ILE A 246 6.30 -5.63 14.20
N ASP A 247 7.11 -4.80 14.84
CA ASP A 247 7.52 -4.99 16.25
C ASP A 247 6.44 -4.55 17.25
N ASN A 248 5.71 -3.46 16.97
CA ASN A 248 4.66 -2.95 17.85
C ASN A 248 3.34 -3.74 17.75
N GLY A 249 3.24 -4.65 16.78
CA GLY A 249 2.10 -5.52 16.64
C GLY A 249 2.10 -6.59 17.73
N VAL A 250 1.52 -6.28 18.91
CA VAL A 250 0.75 -7.31 19.62
C VAL A 250 -0.40 -7.60 18.68
N ILE A 251 -0.18 -8.59 17.79
CA ILE A 251 -1.17 -8.97 16.80
C ILE A 251 -2.15 -9.84 17.57
N TYR A 252 -3.33 -9.31 17.80
CA TYR A 252 -4.40 -10.07 18.44
C TYR A 252 -4.64 -11.39 17.70
N GLY A 253 -4.69 -12.50 18.44
CA GLY A 253 -4.89 -13.83 17.89
C GLY A 253 -3.66 -14.49 17.25
N VAL A 254 -2.42 -13.94 17.42
CA VAL A 254 -1.19 -14.64 17.04
C VAL A 254 -0.54 -15.25 18.27
N HIS A 255 -0.57 -16.58 18.35
CA HIS A 255 -0.02 -17.38 19.44
C HIS A 255 1.07 -18.32 18.90
N LYS A 256 2.30 -17.82 18.82
CA LYS A 256 3.45 -18.51 18.20
C LYS A 256 3.78 -19.82 18.88
N GLU A 257 3.54 -19.92 20.20
CA GLU A 257 3.69 -21.08 21.04
C GLU A 257 2.74 -22.23 20.67
N ASN A 258 1.59 -21.89 20.06
CA ASN A 258 0.54 -22.84 19.67
C ASN A 258 0.63 -23.26 18.20
N ILE A 259 1.77 -23.03 17.53
CA ILE A 259 1.90 -23.26 16.07
C ILE A 259 1.50 -24.69 15.67
N ILE A 260 1.93 -25.72 16.41
CA ILE A 260 1.62 -27.11 16.11
C ILE A 260 0.11 -27.37 16.24
N GLN A 261 -0.52 -26.89 17.32
CA GLN A 261 -1.96 -27.03 17.55
C GLN A 261 -2.78 -26.34 16.45
N ASN A 262 -2.32 -25.19 15.99
CA ASN A 262 -2.98 -24.44 14.92
C ASN A 262 -2.83 -25.14 13.56
N VAL A 263 -1.66 -25.71 13.27
CA VAL A 263 -1.47 -26.53 12.07
C VAL A 263 -2.35 -27.79 12.13
N GLU A 264 -2.43 -28.46 13.27
CA GLU A 264 -3.32 -29.62 13.46
C GLU A 264 -4.79 -29.26 13.31
N PHE A 265 -5.21 -28.08 13.81
CA PHE A 265 -6.57 -27.56 13.62
C PHE A 265 -6.88 -27.37 12.14
N LEU A 266 -5.97 -26.75 11.36
CA LEU A 266 -6.15 -26.56 9.93
C LEU A 266 -6.14 -27.87 9.16
N ALA A 267 -5.28 -28.82 9.51
CA ALA A 267 -5.25 -30.14 8.91
C ALA A 267 -6.59 -30.91 9.09
N LYS A 268 -7.26 -30.74 10.23
CA LYS A 268 -8.59 -31.32 10.50
C LYS A 268 -9.72 -30.63 9.68
N ASN A 269 -9.53 -29.36 9.35
CA ASN A 269 -10.51 -28.56 8.61
C ASN A 269 -10.28 -28.56 7.09
N SER A 270 -9.14 -29.04 6.63
CA SER A 270 -8.78 -29.30 5.23
C SER A 270 -8.99 -30.76 4.85
N ASP A 271 -8.56 -31.15 3.68
CA ASP A 271 -8.55 -32.54 3.21
C ASP A 271 -7.22 -33.27 3.54
N ALA A 272 -6.31 -32.67 4.31
CA ALA A 272 -4.96 -33.19 4.55
C ALA A 272 -4.98 -34.62 5.16
N TYR A 273 -5.87 -34.87 6.12
CA TYR A 273 -6.03 -36.22 6.70
C TYR A 273 -6.61 -37.21 5.68
N ARG A 274 -7.66 -36.83 4.96
CA ARG A 274 -8.30 -37.66 3.95
C ARG A 274 -7.35 -38.05 2.84
N LEU A 275 -6.47 -37.12 2.46
CA LEU A 275 -5.48 -37.32 1.40
C LEU A 275 -4.16 -37.95 1.92
N GLN A 276 -4.05 -38.26 3.21
CA GLN A 276 -2.83 -38.77 3.86
C GLN A 276 -1.58 -37.88 3.60
N LYS A 277 -1.78 -36.56 3.55
CA LYS A 277 -0.75 -35.55 3.31
C LYS A 277 -0.35 -34.79 4.55
N GLN A 278 -1.01 -35.02 5.68
CA GLN A 278 -0.71 -34.33 6.92
C GLN A 278 0.76 -34.51 7.32
N ASP A 279 1.44 -33.39 7.51
CA ASP A 279 2.78 -33.32 8.07
C ASP A 279 2.88 -32.10 8.98
N LEU A 280 2.87 -32.33 10.30
CA LEU A 280 2.89 -31.24 11.28
C LEU A 280 4.21 -30.48 11.34
N SER A 281 5.26 -30.95 10.65
CA SER A 281 6.52 -30.22 10.49
C SER A 281 6.48 -29.18 9.38
N GLN A 282 5.40 -29.14 8.58
CA GLN A 282 5.23 -28.25 7.44
C GLN A 282 3.84 -27.61 7.42
N ILE A 283 3.76 -26.32 7.22
CA ILE A 283 2.48 -25.62 7.15
C ILE A 283 1.68 -26.03 5.90
N ASP A 284 2.32 -25.94 4.74
CA ASP A 284 1.63 -26.00 3.45
C ASP A 284 0.92 -27.36 3.23
N SER A 285 1.50 -28.48 3.66
CA SER A 285 0.90 -29.81 3.54
C SER A 285 -0.44 -29.96 4.29
N ASN A 286 -0.69 -29.10 5.27
CA ASN A 286 -1.90 -29.12 6.10
C ASN A 286 -3.00 -28.17 5.60
N LEU A 287 -2.75 -27.42 4.51
CA LEU A 287 -3.68 -26.49 3.89
C LEU A 287 -4.29 -27.02 2.59
N VAL A 288 -4.14 -28.31 2.31
CA VAL A 288 -4.57 -28.92 1.06
C VAL A 288 -6.06 -29.24 1.06
N TYR A 289 -6.71 -28.92 -0.05
CA TYR A 289 -8.07 -29.29 -0.38
C TYR A 289 -8.11 -30.03 -1.71
N GLN A 290 -9.15 -30.80 -1.95
CA GLN A 290 -9.40 -31.46 -3.22
C GLN A 290 -10.78 -31.09 -3.71
N ALA A 291 -10.85 -30.47 -4.88
CA ALA A 291 -12.10 -30.02 -5.48
C ALA A 291 -13.07 -31.21 -5.69
N HIS A 292 -14.35 -30.97 -5.39
CA HIS A 292 -15.41 -31.97 -5.54
C HIS A 292 -15.81 -32.22 -6.99
N GLY A 293 -15.41 -31.36 -7.89
CA GLY A 293 -15.80 -31.27 -9.27
C GLY A 293 -16.39 -29.91 -9.57
N ASN A 294 -16.28 -29.48 -10.79
CA ASN A 294 -16.79 -28.18 -11.19
C ASN A 294 -18.31 -28.07 -10.98
N ILE A 295 -18.73 -26.98 -10.31
CA ILE A 295 -20.15 -26.61 -10.15
C ILE A 295 -20.67 -25.98 -11.44
N ILE A 296 -19.79 -25.24 -12.14
CA ILE A 296 -20.07 -24.60 -13.42
C ILE A 296 -18.98 -24.99 -14.43
N ASP A 297 -19.28 -24.88 -15.72
CA ASP A 297 -18.30 -25.12 -16.77
C ASP A 297 -17.12 -24.15 -16.70
N LYS A 298 -15.96 -24.58 -17.20
CA LYS A 298 -14.76 -23.75 -17.27
C LYS A 298 -15.06 -22.49 -18.09
N LYS A 299 -14.79 -21.32 -17.49
CA LYS A 299 -15.04 -20.03 -18.12
C LYS A 299 -13.88 -19.58 -19.01
N GLN A 300 -14.18 -18.76 -20.00
CA GLN A 300 -13.15 -18.14 -20.84
C GLN A 300 -12.36 -17.12 -20.04
N HIS A 301 -13.07 -16.22 -19.36
CA HIS A 301 -12.44 -15.22 -18.52
C HIS A 301 -13.06 -15.19 -17.12
N ILE A 302 -12.23 -14.89 -16.13
CA ILE A 302 -12.64 -14.69 -14.75
C ILE A 302 -12.17 -13.30 -14.34
N PHE A 303 -13.10 -12.48 -13.86
CA PHE A 303 -12.84 -11.11 -13.40
C PHE A 303 -13.03 -11.05 -11.89
N ILE A 304 -11.95 -10.74 -11.15
CA ILE A 304 -12.01 -10.48 -9.71
C ILE A 304 -11.89 -8.96 -9.55
N ILE A 305 -13.01 -8.29 -9.30
CA ILE A 305 -13.09 -6.83 -9.22
C ILE A 305 -13.07 -6.42 -7.75
N ILE A 306 -12.07 -5.63 -7.38
CA ILE A 306 -11.87 -5.10 -6.04
C ILE A 306 -12.10 -3.59 -6.10
N GLY A 307 -13.29 -3.15 -5.62
CA GLY A 307 -13.63 -1.74 -5.55
C GLY A 307 -12.94 -1.06 -4.37
N GLU A 308 -12.25 0.06 -4.59
CA GLU A 308 -11.66 0.90 -3.54
C GLU A 308 -12.76 1.44 -2.62
N SER A 309 -12.67 1.16 -1.31
CA SER A 309 -13.63 1.58 -0.29
C SER A 309 -15.08 1.24 -0.65
N PHE A 310 -15.28 0.11 -1.36
CA PHE A 310 -16.60 -0.30 -1.87
C PHE A 310 -17.36 -1.07 -0.78
N ALA A 311 -17.95 -0.30 0.15
CA ALA A 311 -18.71 -0.81 1.28
C ALA A 311 -20.00 -1.51 0.83
N GLN A 312 -20.47 -2.46 1.64
CA GLN A 312 -21.72 -3.17 1.36
C GLN A 312 -22.97 -2.36 1.65
N TRP A 313 -22.96 -1.46 2.66
CA TRP A 313 -24.18 -0.82 3.14
C TRP A 313 -25.00 -0.10 2.05
N PRO A 314 -24.43 0.57 1.00
CA PRO A 314 -25.24 1.20 -0.03
C PRO A 314 -25.98 0.19 -0.93
N LEU A 315 -25.56 -1.07 -0.91
CA LEU A 315 -26.19 -2.17 -1.66
C LEU A 315 -27.37 -2.82 -0.91
N LEU A 316 -27.54 -2.52 0.37
CA LEU A 316 -28.64 -3.07 1.18
C LEU A 316 -29.97 -2.42 0.81
N ASP A 317 -31.07 -3.16 0.96
CA ASP A 317 -32.42 -2.70 0.60
C ASP A 317 -32.84 -1.45 1.36
N GLU A 318 -32.44 -1.30 2.61
CA GLU A 318 -32.73 -0.13 3.43
C GLU A 318 -32.15 1.19 2.90
N TYR A 319 -31.07 1.13 2.10
CA TYR A 319 -30.41 2.29 1.48
C TYR A 319 -30.67 2.41 -0.03
N ALA A 320 -31.49 1.53 -0.60
CA ALA A 320 -31.75 1.50 -2.04
C ALA A 320 -32.32 2.82 -2.59
N ASN A 321 -33.06 3.55 -1.75
CA ASN A 321 -33.63 4.84 -2.11
C ASN A 321 -32.57 5.91 -2.44
N LEU A 322 -31.34 5.77 -1.93
CA LEU A 322 -30.22 6.69 -2.21
C LEU A 322 -29.66 6.54 -3.63
N GLN A 323 -29.89 5.39 -4.26
CA GLN A 323 -29.45 5.10 -5.63
C GLN A 323 -27.94 5.21 -5.83
N LEU A 324 -27.16 4.81 -4.81
CA LEU A 324 -25.68 4.87 -4.84
C LEU A 324 -25.06 3.63 -5.47
N GLY A 325 -25.71 2.47 -5.37
CA GLY A 325 -25.22 1.17 -5.82
C GLY A 325 -26.14 0.46 -6.79
N GLU A 326 -26.85 1.19 -7.66
CA GLU A 326 -27.90 0.62 -8.51
C GLU A 326 -27.39 -0.38 -9.55
N ASN A 327 -26.19 -0.14 -10.11
CA ASN A 327 -25.65 -1.01 -11.15
C ASN A 327 -25.26 -2.38 -10.59
N VAL A 328 -24.54 -2.40 -9.48
CA VAL A 328 -24.16 -3.66 -8.81
C VAL A 328 -25.38 -4.34 -8.18
N ARG A 329 -26.34 -3.59 -7.63
CA ARG A 329 -27.63 -4.17 -7.17
C ARG A 329 -28.41 -4.83 -8.32
N ALA A 330 -28.41 -4.23 -9.51
CA ALA A 330 -29.02 -4.84 -10.68
C ALA A 330 -28.37 -6.18 -11.05
N ILE A 331 -27.04 -6.28 -10.92
CA ILE A 331 -26.32 -7.55 -11.09
C ILE A 331 -26.78 -8.57 -10.04
N MET A 332 -26.83 -8.18 -8.75
CA MET A 332 -27.27 -9.08 -7.66
C MET A 332 -28.67 -9.65 -7.86
N GLN A 333 -29.55 -8.92 -8.54
CA GLN A 333 -30.93 -9.34 -8.79
C GLN A 333 -31.09 -10.32 -9.95
N LYS A 334 -30.07 -10.47 -10.82
CA LYS A 334 -30.12 -11.42 -11.95
C LYS A 334 -30.19 -12.87 -11.48
N ASP A 335 -30.81 -13.75 -12.27
CA ASP A 335 -30.98 -15.18 -11.91
C ASP A 335 -29.65 -15.95 -11.91
N ASN A 336 -28.65 -15.45 -12.64
CA ASN A 336 -27.28 -15.98 -12.71
C ASN A 336 -26.30 -15.23 -11.79
N ALA A 337 -26.79 -14.73 -10.67
CA ALA A 337 -26.01 -14.14 -9.59
C ALA A 337 -26.25 -14.85 -8.27
N THR A 338 -25.21 -14.97 -7.46
CA THR A 338 -25.28 -15.40 -6.07
C THR A 338 -24.39 -14.48 -5.23
N TYR A 339 -24.73 -14.24 -3.98
CA TYR A 339 -23.98 -13.35 -3.10
C TYR A 339 -24.14 -13.72 -1.63
N THR A 340 -23.24 -13.23 -0.80
CA THR A 340 -23.43 -13.22 0.65
C THR A 340 -23.22 -11.82 1.20
N HIS A 341 -24.06 -11.44 2.16
CA HIS A 341 -23.88 -10.22 2.94
C HIS A 341 -22.90 -10.38 4.11
N ASN A 342 -22.63 -11.62 4.52
CA ASN A 342 -21.74 -11.94 5.64
C ASN A 342 -20.28 -12.06 5.17
N PHE A 343 -19.72 -10.95 4.66
CA PHE A 343 -18.38 -10.96 4.09
C PHE A 343 -17.51 -9.81 4.61
N MET A 344 -16.34 -10.19 5.13
CA MET A 344 -15.40 -9.25 5.74
C MET A 344 -14.21 -8.97 4.84
N PRO A 345 -13.75 -7.71 4.78
CA PRO A 345 -12.43 -7.43 4.25
C PRO A 345 -11.36 -8.05 5.13
N ASN A 346 -10.24 -8.43 4.56
CA ASN A 346 -9.13 -9.04 5.31
C ASN A 346 -8.45 -8.09 6.30
N GLY A 347 -8.69 -6.78 6.20
CA GLY A 347 -8.19 -5.73 7.09
C GLY A 347 -8.77 -4.36 6.72
N ALA A 348 -8.35 -3.32 7.42
CA ALA A 348 -8.88 -1.96 7.29
C ALA A 348 -8.29 -1.15 6.11
N PHE A 349 -7.37 -1.73 5.33
CA PHE A 349 -6.66 -1.03 4.26
C PHE A 349 -6.48 -1.91 3.04
N THR A 350 -6.40 -1.29 1.87
CA THR A 350 -6.25 -1.94 0.56
C THR A 350 -5.14 -3.01 0.50
N PRO A 351 -3.91 -2.78 1.06
CA PRO A 351 -2.86 -3.81 0.99
C PRO A 351 -3.25 -5.14 1.63
N MET A 352 -4.05 -5.13 2.71
CA MET A 352 -4.47 -6.36 3.38
C MET A 352 -5.43 -7.17 2.51
N ALA A 353 -6.39 -6.50 1.86
CA ALA A 353 -7.33 -7.14 0.95
C ALA A 353 -6.61 -7.75 -0.27
N VAL A 354 -5.75 -6.97 -0.90
CA VAL A 354 -4.98 -7.40 -2.07
C VAL A 354 -4.05 -8.56 -1.74
N ASN A 355 -3.35 -8.49 -0.61
CA ASN A 355 -2.47 -9.58 -0.17
C ASN A 355 -3.26 -10.88 0.07
N ALA A 356 -4.47 -10.80 0.66
CA ALA A 356 -5.32 -11.98 0.84
C ALA A 356 -5.72 -12.63 -0.49
N ILE A 357 -6.04 -11.82 -1.50
CA ILE A 357 -6.42 -12.32 -2.82
C ILE A 357 -5.21 -12.87 -3.58
N ILE A 358 -4.05 -12.22 -3.50
CA ILE A 358 -2.83 -12.67 -4.17
C ILE A 358 -2.26 -13.95 -3.53
N CYS A 359 -2.06 -13.95 -2.20
CA CYS A 359 -1.32 -15.02 -1.53
C CYS A 359 -2.15 -15.89 -0.56
N GLY A 360 -3.45 -15.59 -0.37
CA GLY A 360 -4.35 -16.42 0.45
C GLY A 360 -4.04 -16.41 1.95
N LEU A 361 -3.36 -15.38 2.48
CA LEU A 361 -3.01 -15.26 3.90
C LEU A 361 -3.89 -14.23 4.61
N SER A 362 -4.21 -14.50 5.87
CA SER A 362 -4.94 -13.58 6.74
C SER A 362 -4.06 -12.39 7.14
N ASP A 363 -4.68 -11.23 7.35
CA ASP A 363 -3.97 -10.07 7.88
C ASP A 363 -3.47 -10.32 9.31
N VAL A 364 -2.22 -9.98 9.50
CA VAL A 364 -1.52 -10.03 10.78
C VAL A 364 -0.73 -8.77 11.03
N ASN A 365 -1.16 -7.65 10.44
CA ASN A 365 -0.48 -6.35 10.46
C ASN A 365 0.99 -6.42 10.00
N ILE A 366 1.31 -7.44 9.23
CA ILE A 366 2.56 -7.62 8.51
C ILE A 366 2.22 -7.56 7.02
N TYR A 367 2.98 -6.80 6.28
CA TYR A 367 2.78 -6.67 4.85
C TYR A 367 3.64 -7.70 4.11
N PRO A 368 3.07 -8.83 3.61
CA PRO A 368 3.83 -9.85 2.87
C PRO A 368 4.59 -9.27 1.68
N ASN A 369 4.02 -8.27 1.01
CA ASN A 369 4.63 -7.51 -0.09
C ASN A 369 5.92 -6.76 0.30
N HIS A 370 6.22 -6.61 1.57
CA HIS A 370 7.48 -6.04 2.07
C HIS A 370 8.37 -7.08 2.75
N GLN A 371 7.96 -8.35 2.85
CA GLN A 371 8.76 -9.39 3.47
C GLN A 371 9.71 -10.04 2.46
N TYR A 372 10.97 -10.18 2.81
CA TYR A 372 11.98 -10.79 1.95
C TYR A 372 11.64 -12.24 1.57
N GLU A 373 11.09 -13.01 2.49
CA GLU A 373 10.69 -14.40 2.26
C GLU A 373 9.64 -14.55 1.17
N SER A 374 8.78 -13.55 0.98
CA SER A 374 7.76 -13.52 -0.09
C SER A 374 8.33 -13.47 -1.51
N TYR A 375 9.61 -13.07 -1.64
CA TYR A 375 10.30 -12.98 -2.94
C TYR A 375 11.23 -14.16 -3.20
N LYS A 376 11.50 -14.98 -2.17
CA LYS A 376 12.30 -16.20 -2.32
C LYS A 376 11.46 -17.39 -2.76
N GLN A 377 10.24 -17.47 -2.27
CA GLN A 377 9.34 -18.60 -2.51
C GLN A 377 7.91 -18.12 -2.71
N VAL A 378 7.26 -18.66 -3.71
CA VAL A 378 5.82 -18.52 -3.90
C VAL A 378 5.12 -19.29 -2.78
N TYR A 379 4.12 -18.68 -2.16
CA TYR A 379 3.31 -19.37 -1.16
C TYR A 379 2.44 -20.45 -1.83
N ALA A 380 2.30 -21.60 -1.19
CA ALA A 380 1.42 -22.65 -1.71
C ALA A 380 -0.03 -22.18 -1.89
N THR A 381 -0.47 -21.27 -0.99
CA THR A 381 -1.80 -20.65 -1.02
C THR A 381 -1.95 -19.54 -2.06
N SER A 382 -0.87 -19.12 -2.77
CA SER A 382 -0.97 -18.08 -3.79
C SER A 382 -1.89 -18.51 -4.92
N PHE A 383 -2.79 -17.60 -5.31
CA PHE A 383 -3.87 -17.89 -6.25
C PHE A 383 -3.37 -18.17 -7.67
N ALA A 384 -2.49 -17.29 -8.20
CA ALA A 384 -2.08 -17.34 -9.60
C ALA A 384 -1.39 -18.66 -9.99
N PRO A 385 -0.42 -19.22 -9.25
CA PRO A 385 0.21 -20.49 -9.62
C PRO A 385 -0.76 -21.67 -9.64
N GLN A 386 -1.81 -21.60 -8.82
CA GLN A 386 -2.78 -22.68 -8.71
C GLN A 386 -3.78 -22.65 -9.87
N ILE A 387 -4.32 -21.49 -10.20
CA ILE A 387 -5.28 -21.33 -11.29
C ILE A 387 -4.64 -21.63 -12.66
N LYS A 388 -3.33 -21.38 -12.81
CA LYS A 388 -2.56 -21.74 -14.00
C LYS A 388 -2.52 -23.24 -14.26
N LYS A 389 -2.56 -24.09 -13.21
CA LYS A 389 -2.60 -25.56 -13.36
C LYS A 389 -3.86 -26.06 -14.05
N ILE A 390 -4.94 -25.29 -14.06
CA ILE A 390 -6.17 -25.60 -14.78
C ILE A 390 -6.30 -24.80 -16.08
N GLY A 391 -5.20 -24.19 -16.54
CA GLY A 391 -5.04 -23.64 -17.89
C GLY A 391 -5.50 -22.20 -18.05
N TYR A 392 -5.38 -21.37 -17.03
CA TYR A 392 -5.60 -19.92 -17.12
C TYR A 392 -4.26 -19.17 -17.17
N LYS A 393 -4.21 -18.07 -17.90
CA LYS A 393 -3.26 -16.98 -17.69
C LYS A 393 -3.75 -16.07 -16.55
N THR A 394 -2.88 -15.25 -16.02
CA THR A 394 -3.20 -14.38 -14.89
C THR A 394 -2.67 -12.98 -15.11
N GLN A 395 -3.53 -11.99 -15.08
CA GLN A 395 -3.19 -10.58 -15.19
C GLN A 395 -3.70 -9.80 -13.99
N PHE A 396 -2.88 -8.88 -13.47
CA PHE A 396 -3.28 -7.94 -12.43
C PHE A 396 -3.40 -6.54 -13.03
N TRP A 397 -4.54 -5.89 -12.85
CA TRP A 397 -4.86 -4.55 -13.36
C TRP A 397 -5.10 -3.59 -12.21
N TYR A 398 -4.38 -2.48 -12.20
CA TYR A 398 -4.45 -1.51 -11.11
C TYR A 398 -4.59 -0.08 -11.64
N ALA A 399 -5.63 0.63 -11.24
CA ALA A 399 -5.81 2.04 -11.60
C ALA A 399 -4.76 2.96 -10.98
N GLY A 400 -4.01 2.50 -9.98
CA GLY A 400 -2.90 3.22 -9.36
C GLY A 400 -1.53 2.99 -10.00
N PHE A 401 -0.47 3.19 -9.22
CA PHE A 401 0.93 3.10 -9.66
C PHE A 401 1.61 1.82 -9.19
N SER A 402 2.40 1.21 -10.06
CA SER A 402 3.06 -0.09 -9.88
C SER A 402 3.90 -0.23 -8.61
N GLY A 403 4.53 0.84 -8.17
CA GLY A 403 5.40 0.80 -6.99
C GLY A 403 4.70 1.10 -5.66
N TRP A 404 3.38 1.41 -5.68
CA TRP A 404 2.63 1.54 -4.45
C TRP A 404 2.65 0.20 -3.71
N GLU A 405 3.08 0.23 -2.45
CA GLU A 405 3.24 -0.96 -1.60
C GLU A 405 3.96 -2.14 -2.30
N ARG A 406 4.81 -1.87 -3.31
CA ARG A 406 5.49 -2.89 -4.13
C ARG A 406 4.54 -3.92 -4.78
N ILE A 407 3.30 -3.52 -5.03
CA ILE A 407 2.24 -4.43 -5.47
C ILE A 407 2.58 -5.18 -6.76
N LYS A 408 3.22 -4.50 -7.74
CA LYS A 408 3.66 -5.14 -8.98
C LYS A 408 4.70 -6.24 -8.71
N ASP A 409 5.76 -5.90 -7.97
CA ASP A 409 6.82 -6.85 -7.67
C ASP A 409 6.28 -8.06 -6.91
N PHE A 410 5.38 -7.81 -5.96
CA PHE A 410 4.76 -8.86 -5.16
C PHE A 410 3.83 -9.76 -5.99
N ALA A 411 2.93 -9.19 -6.80
CA ALA A 411 2.04 -9.97 -7.65
C ALA A 411 2.83 -10.88 -8.61
N LEU A 412 3.86 -10.34 -9.28
CA LEU A 412 4.72 -11.12 -10.18
C LEU A 412 5.52 -12.19 -9.42
N ALA A 413 6.08 -11.87 -8.23
CA ALA A 413 6.78 -12.84 -7.39
C ALA A 413 5.86 -13.94 -6.87
N GLN A 414 4.57 -13.66 -6.67
CA GLN A 414 3.56 -14.63 -6.27
C GLN A 414 2.87 -15.32 -7.48
N GLY A 415 3.43 -15.16 -8.68
CA GLY A 415 3.16 -16.00 -9.84
C GLY A 415 2.15 -15.46 -10.85
N PHE A 416 1.74 -14.20 -10.77
CA PHE A 416 1.01 -13.55 -11.86
C PHE A 416 1.89 -13.43 -13.09
N ASP A 417 1.31 -13.59 -14.29
CA ASP A 417 2.04 -13.53 -15.54
C ASP A 417 2.29 -12.07 -15.96
N GLU A 418 1.32 -11.20 -15.75
CA GLU A 418 1.37 -9.80 -16.17
C GLU A 418 0.80 -8.86 -15.11
N PHE A 419 1.27 -7.60 -15.14
CA PHE A 419 0.79 -6.53 -14.29
C PHE A 419 0.67 -5.23 -15.07
N HIS A 420 -0.55 -4.71 -15.16
CA HIS A 420 -0.89 -3.47 -15.85
C HIS A 420 -1.35 -2.40 -14.87
N CYS A 421 -0.94 -1.15 -15.08
CA CYS A 421 -1.27 -0.07 -14.17
C CYS A 421 -1.29 1.30 -14.84
N ALA A 422 -1.71 2.34 -14.11
CA ALA A 422 -1.74 3.70 -14.63
C ALA A 422 -0.40 4.18 -15.24
N SER A 423 0.75 3.71 -14.71
CA SER A 423 2.07 4.08 -15.25
C SER A 423 2.33 3.54 -16.66
N ASP A 424 1.56 2.55 -17.12
CA ASP A 424 1.74 1.94 -18.45
C ASP A 424 1.12 2.79 -19.57
N TYR A 425 0.30 3.76 -19.21
CA TYR A 425 -0.52 4.52 -20.14
C TYR A 425 -0.41 6.03 -19.91
N GLN A 426 -0.73 6.80 -20.97
CA GLN A 426 -1.10 8.21 -20.80
C GLN A 426 -2.60 8.28 -20.56
N TYR A 427 -3.00 8.90 -19.45
CA TYR A 427 -4.40 9.02 -19.06
C TYR A 427 -4.82 10.49 -18.93
N PRO A 428 -6.10 10.81 -19.24
CA PRO A 428 -6.57 12.20 -19.30
C PRO A 428 -6.84 12.81 -17.93
N SER A 429 -7.20 11.98 -16.93
CA SER A 429 -7.60 12.42 -15.61
C SER A 429 -7.19 11.41 -14.54
N GLY A 430 -7.03 11.90 -13.32
CA GLY A 430 -6.61 11.12 -12.17
C GLY A 430 -6.07 11.99 -11.05
N ASN A 431 -5.43 11.38 -10.07
CA ASN A 431 -4.88 12.08 -8.91
C ASN A 431 -3.50 11.52 -8.49
N VAL A 432 -3.08 11.82 -7.26
CA VAL A 432 -1.78 11.35 -6.71
C VAL A 432 -1.69 9.83 -6.54
N TRP A 433 -2.81 9.11 -6.62
CA TRP A 433 -2.85 7.66 -6.46
C TRP A 433 -2.90 6.91 -7.80
N GLY A 434 -3.43 7.53 -8.87
CA GLY A 434 -3.53 6.89 -10.15
C GLY A 434 -4.41 7.64 -11.17
N CYS A 435 -4.88 6.91 -12.19
CA CYS A 435 -5.89 7.39 -13.13
C CYS A 435 -7.31 7.15 -12.61
N ASP A 436 -8.29 7.82 -13.22
CA ASP A 436 -9.69 7.53 -12.94
C ASP A 436 -10.02 6.09 -13.39
N ASP A 437 -10.83 5.39 -12.61
CA ASP A 437 -11.13 3.95 -12.80
C ASP A 437 -11.66 3.63 -14.19
N GLU A 438 -12.56 4.46 -14.73
CA GLU A 438 -13.12 4.29 -16.07
C GLU A 438 -12.01 4.07 -17.13
N PHE A 439 -10.89 4.79 -17.01
CA PHE A 439 -9.79 4.66 -17.96
C PHE A 439 -9.13 3.28 -17.93
N ILE A 440 -8.82 2.74 -16.74
CA ILE A 440 -8.15 1.44 -16.64
C ILE A 440 -9.12 0.30 -17.02
N PHE A 441 -10.40 0.42 -16.67
CA PHE A 441 -11.43 -0.53 -17.10
C PHE A 441 -11.61 -0.52 -18.61
N ASP A 442 -11.55 0.65 -19.28
CA ASP A 442 -11.57 0.77 -20.74
C ASP A 442 -10.34 0.12 -21.40
N LYS A 443 -9.16 0.23 -20.78
CA LYS A 443 -7.96 -0.45 -21.24
C LYS A 443 -8.08 -1.97 -21.12
N LEU A 444 -8.63 -2.43 -20.02
CA LEU A 444 -8.90 -3.86 -19.83
C LEU A 444 -9.92 -4.39 -20.85
N LYS A 445 -10.99 -3.64 -21.15
CA LYS A 445 -11.93 -4.04 -22.24
C LYS A 445 -11.21 -4.21 -23.58
N GLN A 446 -10.27 -3.32 -23.92
CA GLN A 446 -9.48 -3.44 -25.14
C GLN A 446 -8.56 -4.68 -25.13
N GLU A 447 -8.01 -5.04 -23.98
CA GLU A 447 -7.21 -6.24 -23.79
C GLU A 447 -8.08 -7.50 -23.94
N VAL A 448 -9.20 -7.58 -23.24
CA VAL A 448 -10.15 -8.69 -23.32
C VAL A 448 -10.62 -8.89 -24.76
N ALA A 449 -10.83 -7.79 -25.50
CA ALA A 449 -11.23 -7.81 -26.90
C ALA A 449 -10.22 -8.47 -27.84
N GLN A 450 -8.98 -8.55 -27.47
CA GLN A 450 -7.89 -9.11 -28.28
C GLN A 450 -7.37 -10.45 -27.73
N ASN A 451 -7.85 -10.86 -26.54
CA ASN A 451 -7.36 -12.05 -25.85
C ASN A 451 -8.33 -13.22 -25.97
N ASP A 452 -7.92 -14.25 -26.71
CA ASP A 452 -8.68 -15.50 -26.86
C ASP A 452 -8.28 -16.59 -25.85
N GLU A 453 -7.24 -16.36 -25.02
CA GLU A 453 -6.79 -17.35 -24.05
C GLU A 453 -7.58 -17.26 -22.74
N PRO A 454 -7.91 -18.38 -22.10
CA PRO A 454 -8.54 -18.37 -20.78
C PRO A 454 -7.69 -17.57 -19.80
N THR A 455 -8.24 -16.48 -19.26
CA THR A 455 -7.48 -15.55 -18.42
C THR A 455 -8.26 -15.14 -17.18
N VAL A 456 -7.55 -15.06 -16.06
CA VAL A 456 -8.05 -14.40 -14.83
C VAL A 456 -7.49 -13.00 -14.77
N TYR A 457 -8.39 -12.03 -14.66
CA TYR A 457 -8.10 -10.63 -14.46
C TYR A 457 -8.44 -10.23 -13.03
N VAL A 458 -7.45 -9.82 -12.23
CA VAL A 458 -7.68 -9.20 -10.94
C VAL A 458 -7.60 -7.70 -11.12
N ILE A 459 -8.64 -6.98 -10.75
CA ILE A 459 -8.79 -5.55 -11.03
C ILE A 459 -8.93 -4.81 -9.71
N LEU A 460 -8.06 -3.84 -9.47
CA LEU A 460 -8.10 -2.96 -8.28
C LEU A 460 -8.38 -1.51 -8.72
N SER A 461 -9.50 -0.96 -8.26
CA SER A 461 -9.87 0.44 -8.50
C SER A 461 -9.16 1.39 -7.53
N VAL A 462 -9.30 2.72 -7.73
CA VAL A 462 -8.65 3.74 -6.89
C VAL A 462 -9.47 5.01 -6.73
N SER A 463 -10.51 5.22 -7.56
CA SER A 463 -11.18 6.53 -7.64
C SER A 463 -11.96 6.90 -6.39
N ASN A 464 -12.45 5.92 -5.62
CA ASN A 464 -13.18 6.17 -4.37
C ASN A 464 -12.23 6.41 -3.17
N HIS A 465 -11.01 6.85 -3.44
CA HIS A 465 -10.00 7.22 -2.44
C HIS A 465 -9.80 8.73 -2.37
N ALA A 466 -9.53 9.28 -1.17
CA ALA A 466 -9.12 10.69 -1.03
C ALA A 466 -7.89 10.99 -1.91
N PRO A 467 -7.87 12.11 -2.65
CA PRO A 467 -8.59 13.36 -2.46
C PRO A 467 -9.98 13.47 -3.11
N TYR A 468 -10.59 12.39 -3.59
CA TYR A 468 -11.94 12.42 -4.19
C TYR A 468 -12.02 13.45 -5.33
N SER A 469 -11.27 13.20 -6.41
CA SER A 469 -11.00 14.18 -7.45
C SER A 469 -11.70 13.92 -8.79
N VAL A 470 -12.53 12.88 -8.89
CA VAL A 470 -13.34 12.62 -10.09
C VAL A 470 -14.30 13.78 -10.34
N ASP A 471 -14.43 14.21 -11.59
CA ASP A 471 -15.44 15.18 -11.99
C ASP A 471 -16.83 14.52 -12.01
N LEU A 472 -17.45 14.49 -10.82
CA LEU A 472 -18.76 13.86 -10.62
C LEU A 472 -19.87 14.50 -11.45
N ALA A 473 -19.79 15.80 -11.74
CA ALA A 473 -20.78 16.47 -12.58
C ALA A 473 -20.69 15.99 -14.03
N LYS A 474 -19.46 15.86 -14.55
CA LYS A 474 -19.21 15.28 -15.88
C LYS A 474 -19.62 13.81 -15.93
N ALA A 475 -19.38 13.06 -14.85
CA ALA A 475 -19.76 11.66 -14.73
C ALA A 475 -21.29 11.46 -14.66
N GLY A 476 -22.07 12.54 -14.35
CA GLY A 476 -23.52 12.52 -14.29
C GLY A 476 -24.09 12.16 -12.92
N PHE A 477 -23.33 12.37 -11.84
CA PHE A 477 -23.81 12.09 -10.46
C PHE A 477 -25.01 12.97 -10.11
N PRO A 478 -26.19 12.39 -9.73
CA PRO A 478 -27.40 13.13 -9.44
C PRO A 478 -27.36 13.73 -8.03
N LYS A 479 -26.40 14.65 -7.79
CA LYS A 479 -26.04 15.17 -6.48
C LYS A 479 -27.21 15.70 -5.67
N GLU A 480 -28.07 16.50 -6.29
CA GLU A 480 -29.20 17.15 -5.57
C GLU A 480 -30.31 16.14 -5.24
N GLU A 481 -30.50 15.11 -6.07
CA GLU A 481 -31.44 14.04 -5.80
C GLU A 481 -30.99 13.19 -4.62
N VAL A 482 -29.69 12.84 -4.59
CA VAL A 482 -29.09 12.13 -3.46
C VAL A 482 -29.17 12.97 -2.20
N ARG A 483 -28.82 14.27 -2.27
CA ARG A 483 -28.93 15.20 -1.15
C ARG A 483 -30.33 15.20 -0.53
N ALA A 484 -31.36 15.28 -1.36
CA ALA A 484 -32.76 15.34 -0.90
C ALA A 484 -33.23 14.08 -0.16
N LYS A 485 -32.55 12.95 -0.41
CA LYS A 485 -32.88 11.65 0.21
C LYS A 485 -32.06 11.37 1.48
N LEU A 486 -31.01 12.17 1.76
CA LEU A 486 -30.20 12.01 2.96
C LEU A 486 -30.94 12.46 4.23
N PRO A 487 -30.61 11.89 5.40
CA PRO A 487 -31.06 12.39 6.70
C PRO A 487 -30.78 13.89 6.88
N ALA A 488 -31.67 14.62 7.52
CA ALA A 488 -31.63 16.09 7.61
C ALA A 488 -30.36 16.64 8.25
N ASP A 489 -29.74 15.90 9.17
CA ASP A 489 -28.50 16.25 9.88
C ASP A 489 -27.24 16.18 8.99
N VAL A 490 -27.29 15.42 7.88
CA VAL A 490 -26.16 15.24 6.96
C VAL A 490 -26.41 15.82 5.56
N GLN A 491 -27.61 16.30 5.24
CA GLN A 491 -27.95 16.86 3.91
C GLN A 491 -27.02 17.98 3.45
N ASN A 492 -26.53 18.80 4.36
CA ASN A 492 -25.66 19.94 4.06
C ASN A 492 -24.16 19.61 4.16
N ASN A 493 -23.80 18.32 4.29
CA ASN A 493 -22.40 17.90 4.37
C ASN A 493 -21.84 17.66 2.96
N GLU A 494 -21.20 18.69 2.40
CA GLU A 494 -20.62 18.62 1.05
C GLU A 494 -19.49 17.59 0.92
N ASP A 495 -18.71 17.38 1.98
CA ASP A 495 -17.63 16.35 1.98
C ASP A 495 -18.25 14.94 1.91
N LEU A 496 -19.31 14.69 2.67
CA LEU A 496 -20.03 13.42 2.60
C LEU A 496 -20.65 13.20 1.22
N LEU A 497 -21.34 14.21 0.65
CA LEU A 497 -21.93 14.12 -0.69
C LEU A 497 -20.87 13.83 -1.77
N ASN A 498 -19.69 14.43 -1.64
CA ASN A 498 -18.57 14.14 -2.55
C ASN A 498 -18.11 12.68 -2.42
N LYS A 499 -17.99 12.14 -1.21
CA LYS A 499 -17.62 10.74 -0.97
C LYS A 499 -18.67 9.77 -1.50
N LEU A 500 -19.95 10.05 -1.25
CA LEU A 500 -21.07 9.26 -1.79
C LEU A 500 -21.09 9.26 -3.32
N GLY A 501 -20.76 10.41 -3.94
CA GLY A 501 -20.61 10.51 -5.39
C GLY A 501 -19.47 9.66 -5.95
N HIS A 502 -18.36 9.50 -5.22
CA HIS A 502 -17.26 8.63 -5.64
C HIS A 502 -17.60 7.15 -5.47
N TYR A 503 -18.36 6.78 -4.43
CA TYR A 503 -18.94 5.45 -4.32
C TYR A 503 -19.87 5.14 -5.52
N TRP A 504 -20.80 6.05 -5.82
CA TRP A 504 -21.70 5.95 -6.98
C TRP A 504 -20.92 5.83 -8.30
N TYR A 505 -19.81 6.55 -8.44
CA TYR A 505 -18.97 6.48 -9.63
C TYR A 505 -18.32 5.08 -9.76
N THR A 506 -17.81 4.53 -8.67
CA THR A 506 -17.23 3.16 -8.67
C THR A 506 -18.29 2.12 -9.03
N ASP A 507 -19.51 2.21 -8.46
CA ASP A 507 -20.63 1.35 -8.83
C ASP A 507 -20.95 1.43 -10.34
N LYS A 508 -21.02 2.65 -10.87
CA LYS A 508 -21.27 2.90 -12.30
C LYS A 508 -20.18 2.28 -13.18
N VAL A 509 -18.92 2.47 -12.84
CA VAL A 509 -17.79 1.93 -13.63
C VAL A 509 -17.81 0.41 -13.61
N ILE A 510 -18.02 -0.21 -12.47
CA ILE A 510 -18.14 -1.68 -12.34
C ILE A 510 -19.32 -2.19 -13.17
N GLY A 511 -20.50 -1.59 -13.02
CA GLY A 511 -21.69 -2.03 -13.74
C GLY A 511 -21.55 -1.90 -15.26
N ASN A 512 -21.07 -0.77 -15.75
CA ASN A 512 -20.80 -0.55 -17.17
C ASN A 512 -19.76 -1.55 -17.71
N PHE A 513 -18.71 -1.84 -16.96
CA PHE A 513 -17.71 -2.81 -17.36
C PHE A 513 -18.32 -4.20 -17.54
N VAL A 514 -19.11 -4.66 -16.57
CA VAL A 514 -19.78 -5.98 -16.65
C VAL A 514 -20.71 -6.02 -17.85
N GLU A 515 -21.55 -5.00 -18.07
CA GLU A 515 -22.47 -4.91 -19.20
C GLU A 515 -21.73 -4.89 -20.54
N ASP A 516 -20.64 -4.12 -20.66
CA ASP A 516 -19.82 -4.02 -21.86
C ASP A 516 -19.16 -5.37 -22.20
N ILE A 517 -18.62 -6.09 -21.21
CA ILE A 517 -18.04 -7.41 -21.40
C ILE A 517 -19.09 -8.41 -21.86
N GLU A 518 -20.28 -8.42 -21.27
CA GLU A 518 -21.37 -9.32 -21.65
C GLU A 518 -21.88 -9.07 -23.07
N THR A 519 -21.98 -7.80 -23.48
CA THR A 519 -22.53 -7.43 -24.79
C THR A 519 -21.50 -7.53 -25.90
N THR A 520 -20.26 -7.15 -25.64
CA THR A 520 -19.17 -7.13 -26.65
C THR A 520 -18.43 -8.45 -26.74
N TYR A 521 -18.39 -9.19 -25.66
CA TYR A 521 -17.70 -10.46 -25.48
C TYR A 521 -18.67 -11.53 -24.94
N PRO A 522 -19.61 -12.01 -25.73
CA PRO A 522 -20.59 -13.00 -25.29
C PRO A 522 -19.96 -14.41 -25.17
N LYS A 523 -18.77 -14.48 -24.53
CA LYS A 523 -18.14 -15.71 -24.09
C LYS A 523 -18.57 -15.97 -22.65
N GLU A 524 -18.51 -17.21 -22.23
CA GLU A 524 -18.81 -17.59 -20.86
C GLU A 524 -17.82 -16.93 -19.88
N ASN A 525 -18.27 -15.94 -19.13
CA ASN A 525 -17.48 -15.19 -18.19
C ASN A 525 -17.95 -15.42 -16.74
N LEU A 526 -17.03 -15.26 -15.79
CA LEU A 526 -17.30 -15.28 -14.37
C LEU A 526 -16.81 -13.99 -13.75
N PHE A 527 -17.67 -13.32 -12.98
CA PHE A 527 -17.33 -12.11 -12.23
C PHE A 527 -17.40 -12.38 -10.74
N VAL A 528 -16.39 -11.94 -9.99
CA VAL A 528 -16.38 -11.88 -8.53
C VAL A 528 -16.18 -10.41 -8.16
N ILE A 529 -17.17 -9.79 -7.52
CA ILE A 529 -17.17 -8.37 -7.18
C ILE A 529 -17.10 -8.23 -5.67
N THR A 530 -16.13 -7.48 -5.17
CA THR A 530 -15.95 -7.18 -3.75
C THR A 530 -15.40 -5.77 -3.54
N GLY A 531 -15.42 -5.28 -2.30
CA GLY A 531 -14.67 -4.10 -1.89
C GLY A 531 -13.37 -4.48 -1.19
N ASP A 532 -12.40 -3.60 -1.16
CA ASP A 532 -11.17 -3.83 -0.40
C ASP A 532 -11.35 -3.60 1.11
N HIS A 533 -12.11 -2.57 1.50
CA HIS A 533 -12.55 -2.26 2.86
C HIS A 533 -13.80 -1.35 2.85
N ALA A 534 -14.40 -1.08 4.03
CA ALA A 534 -15.73 -0.45 4.11
C ALA A 534 -15.83 0.77 5.03
N ASP A 535 -14.87 1.02 5.92
CA ASP A 535 -15.04 1.92 7.07
C ASP A 535 -14.89 3.43 6.77
N ARG A 536 -14.71 3.83 5.50
CA ARG A 536 -14.36 5.21 5.11
C ARG A 536 -15.56 6.15 5.04
N THR A 537 -16.75 5.67 4.70
CA THR A 537 -17.92 6.50 4.46
C THR A 537 -19.18 5.84 4.97
N ASN A 538 -19.96 6.56 5.77
CA ASN A 538 -21.28 6.16 6.19
C ASN A 538 -22.16 7.40 6.38
N ILE A 539 -23.49 7.27 6.19
CA ILE A 539 -24.44 8.36 6.41
C ILE A 539 -24.89 8.46 7.87
N GLU A 540 -24.68 7.41 8.64
CA GLU A 540 -25.03 7.35 10.04
C GLU A 540 -23.87 7.84 10.92
N ALA A 541 -24.17 8.64 11.93
CA ALA A 541 -23.16 9.09 12.90
C ALA A 541 -22.60 7.93 13.74
N LYS A 542 -23.36 6.85 13.93
CA LYS A 542 -22.99 5.63 14.64
C LYS A 542 -23.52 4.41 13.89
N PRO A 543 -22.89 4.02 12.79
CA PRO A 543 -23.29 2.85 12.05
C PRO A 543 -23.16 1.58 12.88
N THR A 544 -23.96 0.57 12.58
CA THR A 544 -23.76 -0.77 13.12
C THR A 544 -22.38 -1.32 12.71
N LEU A 545 -21.85 -2.31 13.42
CA LEU A 545 -20.59 -2.96 13.02
C LEU A 545 -20.72 -3.55 11.61
N PHE A 546 -21.87 -4.08 11.28
CA PHE A 546 -22.17 -4.63 9.97
C PHE A 546 -22.06 -3.57 8.86
N ASN A 547 -22.78 -2.45 8.98
CA ASN A 547 -22.75 -1.37 7.99
C ASN A 547 -21.38 -0.69 7.88
N ARG A 548 -20.59 -0.75 8.95
CA ARG A 548 -19.28 -0.12 9.00
C ARG A 548 -18.18 -0.96 8.37
N TYR A 549 -18.23 -2.29 8.53
CA TYR A 549 -17.05 -3.13 8.23
C TYR A 549 -17.27 -4.14 7.12
N THR A 550 -18.51 -4.45 6.71
CA THR A 550 -18.73 -5.46 5.66
C THR A 550 -18.54 -4.89 4.26
N VAL A 551 -18.04 -5.76 3.37
CA VAL A 551 -17.93 -5.51 1.93
C VAL A 551 -18.77 -6.53 1.17
N PRO A 552 -19.23 -6.25 -0.07
CA PRO A 552 -19.96 -7.23 -0.84
C PRO A 552 -19.09 -8.41 -1.25
N CYS A 553 -19.70 -9.56 -1.42
CA CYS A 553 -19.13 -10.70 -2.16
C CYS A 553 -20.21 -11.23 -3.10
N ILE A 554 -20.08 -10.86 -4.37
CA ILE A 554 -21.05 -11.17 -5.42
C ILE A 554 -20.34 -12.03 -6.46
N ILE A 555 -20.93 -13.15 -6.84
CA ILE A 555 -20.47 -14.04 -7.89
C ILE A 555 -21.55 -14.04 -8.98
N TYR A 556 -21.15 -13.69 -10.19
CA TYR A 556 -22.06 -13.50 -11.31
C TYR A 556 -21.51 -14.11 -12.60
N GLY A 557 -22.33 -14.74 -13.40
CA GLY A 557 -21.93 -15.28 -14.70
C GLY A 557 -22.72 -16.53 -15.11
N ASP A 558 -22.37 -17.06 -16.28
CA ASP A 558 -23.07 -18.22 -16.84
C ASP A 558 -22.89 -19.47 -15.98
N GLY A 559 -23.98 -20.18 -15.74
CA GLY A 559 -24.02 -21.37 -14.88
C GLY A 559 -24.12 -21.07 -13.39
N ILE A 560 -23.94 -19.81 -12.98
CA ILE A 560 -24.22 -19.40 -11.61
C ILE A 560 -25.74 -19.42 -11.38
N THR A 561 -26.16 -19.83 -10.19
CA THR A 561 -27.54 -19.79 -9.72
C THR A 561 -27.62 -19.20 -8.31
N LYS A 562 -28.75 -18.64 -7.94
CA LYS A 562 -28.97 -18.01 -6.61
C LYS A 562 -28.63 -18.93 -5.43
N ASN A 563 -28.70 -20.23 -5.60
CA ASN A 563 -28.52 -21.21 -4.54
C ASN A 563 -27.09 -21.76 -4.40
N ILE A 564 -26.12 -21.28 -5.19
CA ILE A 564 -24.71 -21.72 -5.10
C ILE A 564 -24.11 -21.34 -3.75
N LEU A 565 -24.36 -20.13 -3.27
CA LEU A 565 -24.07 -19.75 -1.90
C LEU A 565 -25.34 -19.89 -1.07
N SER A 566 -25.25 -20.55 0.06
CA SER A 566 -26.37 -20.65 1.01
C SER A 566 -26.46 -19.38 1.87
N ASP A 567 -27.62 -19.13 2.48
CA ASP A 567 -27.79 -18.02 3.44
C ASP A 567 -26.94 -18.22 4.72
N GLU A 568 -26.42 -19.43 4.95
CA GLU A 568 -25.60 -19.81 6.11
C GLU A 568 -24.09 -19.69 5.82
N VAL A 569 -23.67 -18.79 4.93
CA VAL A 569 -22.28 -18.60 4.56
C VAL A 569 -21.76 -17.29 5.12
N ALA A 570 -20.57 -17.35 5.74
CA ALA A 570 -19.80 -16.19 6.16
C ALA A 570 -18.33 -16.38 5.78
N GLY A 571 -17.64 -15.29 5.40
CA GLY A 571 -16.24 -15.39 5.00
C GLY A 571 -15.55 -14.05 4.84
N GLY A 572 -14.44 -14.09 4.10
CA GLY A 572 -13.64 -12.92 3.75
C GLY A 572 -12.77 -13.17 2.52
N HIS A 573 -11.90 -12.23 2.18
CA HIS A 573 -11.09 -12.27 0.96
C HIS A 573 -10.27 -13.55 0.79
N ILE A 574 -9.79 -14.16 1.88
CA ILE A 574 -9.03 -15.43 1.84
C ILE A 574 -9.85 -16.62 1.32
N ASN A 575 -11.19 -16.50 1.28
CA ASN A 575 -12.07 -17.55 0.77
C ASN A 575 -12.32 -17.47 -0.72
N ILE A 576 -11.98 -16.34 -1.39
CA ILE A 576 -12.30 -16.10 -2.82
C ILE A 576 -11.60 -17.13 -3.71
N GLY A 577 -10.29 -17.33 -3.56
CA GLY A 577 -9.54 -18.28 -4.38
C GLY A 577 -10.08 -19.71 -4.26
N ALA A 578 -10.29 -20.20 -3.04
CA ALA A 578 -10.88 -21.51 -2.80
C ALA A 578 -12.28 -21.64 -3.41
N THR A 579 -13.09 -20.57 -3.38
CA THR A 579 -14.43 -20.56 -3.97
C THR A 579 -14.36 -20.68 -5.49
N ILE A 580 -13.45 -19.95 -6.13
CA ILE A 580 -13.25 -20.06 -7.58
C ILE A 580 -12.81 -21.49 -7.96
N PHE A 581 -11.88 -22.11 -7.21
CA PHE A 581 -11.47 -23.49 -7.48
C PHE A 581 -12.64 -24.47 -7.37
N GLU A 582 -13.48 -24.39 -6.34
CA GLU A 582 -14.65 -25.28 -6.21
C GLU A 582 -15.70 -25.04 -7.31
N LEU A 583 -15.80 -23.81 -7.83
CA LEU A 583 -16.72 -23.51 -8.94
C LEU A 583 -16.29 -24.17 -10.25
N ILE A 584 -14.99 -24.14 -10.62
CA ILE A 584 -14.54 -24.43 -11.98
C ILE A 584 -13.52 -25.57 -12.11
N ALA A 585 -12.89 -25.98 -11.01
CA ALA A 585 -11.84 -26.98 -11.09
C ALA A 585 -12.43 -28.41 -11.28
N PRO A 586 -11.75 -29.28 -12.05
CA PRO A 586 -12.20 -30.65 -12.21
C PRO A 586 -12.14 -31.43 -10.89
N GLN A 587 -12.96 -32.48 -10.77
CA GLN A 587 -12.94 -33.37 -9.61
C GLN A 587 -11.53 -33.90 -9.34
N GLY A 588 -11.12 -33.84 -8.09
CA GLY A 588 -9.81 -34.30 -7.66
C GLY A 588 -8.67 -33.29 -7.83
N PHE A 589 -8.92 -32.10 -8.38
CA PHE A 589 -7.93 -31.05 -8.42
C PHE A 589 -7.52 -30.63 -7.01
N GLU A 590 -6.22 -30.69 -6.71
CA GLU A 590 -5.69 -30.31 -5.42
C GLU A 590 -5.29 -28.83 -5.43
N TYR A 591 -5.82 -28.10 -4.44
CA TYR A 591 -5.47 -26.71 -4.21
C TYR A 591 -5.16 -26.45 -2.72
N TYR A 592 -4.44 -25.38 -2.46
CA TYR A 592 -4.02 -24.96 -1.12
C TYR A 592 -4.73 -23.68 -0.73
N SER A 593 -5.33 -23.66 0.45
CA SER A 593 -6.03 -22.47 0.96
C SER A 593 -5.99 -22.47 2.48
N LEU A 594 -5.88 -21.26 3.05
CA LEU A 594 -6.05 -21.06 4.48
C LEU A 594 -7.55 -21.12 4.85
N GLY A 595 -8.40 -20.44 4.06
CA GLY A 595 -9.85 -20.40 4.24
C GLY A 595 -10.56 -21.47 3.40
N LYS A 596 -11.70 -21.97 3.91
CA LYS A 596 -12.61 -22.84 3.14
C LYS A 596 -13.29 -22.07 2.01
N SER A 597 -13.66 -22.75 0.93
CA SER A 597 -14.57 -22.21 -0.06
C SER A 597 -15.92 -21.80 0.56
N LEU A 598 -16.49 -20.71 0.08
CA LEU A 598 -17.85 -20.30 0.44
C LEU A 598 -18.89 -21.38 0.07
N THR A 599 -18.65 -22.12 -1.01
CA THR A 599 -19.52 -23.26 -1.43
C THR A 599 -19.33 -24.50 -0.56
N ARG A 600 -18.32 -24.53 0.32
CA ARG A 600 -18.05 -25.64 1.26
C ARG A 600 -18.33 -25.28 2.71
N GLY A 601 -19.18 -24.27 2.96
CA GLY A 601 -19.62 -23.88 4.30
C GLY A 601 -18.55 -23.14 5.09
N ALA A 602 -17.87 -22.17 4.47
CA ALA A 602 -17.16 -21.13 5.20
C ALA A 602 -18.18 -20.39 6.09
N ASN A 603 -17.87 -20.20 7.35
CA ASN A 603 -18.83 -19.74 8.35
C ASN A 603 -18.30 -18.61 9.24
N VAL A 604 -17.08 -18.13 9.01
CA VAL A 604 -16.44 -17.06 9.79
C VAL A 604 -15.69 -16.13 8.85
N GLY A 605 -15.93 -14.84 9.01
CA GLY A 605 -15.15 -13.74 8.46
C GLY A 605 -14.62 -12.85 9.59
N PHE A 606 -13.43 -12.27 9.41
CA PHE A 606 -12.87 -11.31 10.36
C PHE A 606 -11.86 -10.39 9.68
N ASN A 607 -11.67 -9.22 10.28
CA ASN A 607 -10.59 -8.32 9.96
C ASN A 607 -9.74 -8.02 11.21
N ASP A 608 -8.99 -6.92 11.22
CA ASP A 608 -8.16 -6.50 12.35
C ASP A 608 -8.94 -6.16 13.64
N SER A 609 -10.23 -5.84 13.52
CA SER A 609 -11.04 -5.24 14.61
C SER A 609 -12.33 -5.96 14.91
N VAL A 610 -12.88 -6.70 13.94
CA VAL A 610 -14.25 -7.24 13.98
C VAL A 610 -14.27 -8.65 13.42
N TRP A 611 -15.12 -9.49 13.98
CA TRP A 611 -15.48 -10.80 13.45
C TRP A 611 -16.96 -10.84 13.08
N LEU A 612 -17.34 -11.70 12.16
CA LEU A 612 -18.72 -12.08 11.89
C LEU A 612 -18.82 -13.59 11.58
N ASN A 613 -19.97 -14.13 11.88
CA ASN A 613 -20.40 -15.45 11.40
C ASN A 613 -21.82 -15.30 10.77
N THR A 614 -22.49 -16.40 10.55
CA THR A 614 -23.82 -16.42 9.93
C THR A 614 -24.95 -15.92 10.85
N VAL A 615 -24.66 -15.69 12.12
CA VAL A 615 -25.66 -15.34 13.14
C VAL A 615 -25.40 -13.97 13.75
N ASP A 616 -24.14 -13.61 13.97
CA ASP A 616 -23.77 -12.45 14.77
C ASP A 616 -22.49 -11.77 14.27
N ILE A 617 -22.27 -10.55 14.70
CA ILE A 617 -21.08 -9.75 14.44
C ILE A 617 -20.63 -9.06 15.74
N GLY A 618 -19.34 -9.13 16.03
CA GLY A 618 -18.76 -8.58 17.26
C GLY A 618 -17.38 -7.99 17.07
N LYS A 619 -16.92 -7.28 18.10
CA LYS A 619 -15.54 -6.77 18.15
C LYS A 619 -14.60 -7.89 18.55
N LEU A 620 -13.34 -7.78 18.11
CA LEU A 620 -12.25 -8.63 18.58
C LEU A 620 -11.71 -8.04 19.90
N ASP A 621 -12.27 -8.49 21.02
CA ASP A 621 -11.97 -7.97 22.36
C ASP A 621 -11.78 -9.07 23.43
N GLY A 622 -11.69 -10.34 23.00
CA GLY A 622 -11.50 -11.51 23.87
C GLY A 622 -12.81 -12.15 24.34
N ASN A 623 -13.96 -11.73 23.79
CA ASN A 623 -15.27 -12.30 24.12
C ASN A 623 -15.92 -13.00 22.91
N GLU A 624 -15.12 -13.35 21.90
CA GLU A 624 -15.59 -14.03 20.69
C GLU A 624 -16.09 -15.45 21.03
N PRO A 625 -17.04 -15.98 20.22
CA PRO A 625 -17.37 -17.41 20.31
C PRO A 625 -16.13 -18.29 20.12
N ILE A 626 -16.03 -19.39 20.86
CA ILE A 626 -14.87 -20.29 20.87
C ILE A 626 -14.48 -20.76 19.46
N GLU A 627 -15.44 -20.97 18.58
CA GLU A 627 -15.18 -21.38 17.20
C GLU A 627 -14.53 -20.25 16.38
N VAL A 628 -14.98 -19.01 16.58
CA VAL A 628 -14.39 -17.82 15.98
C VAL A 628 -12.98 -17.61 16.48
N GLU A 629 -12.77 -17.66 17.81
CA GLU A 629 -11.46 -17.50 18.44
C GLU A 629 -10.44 -18.51 17.90
N LYS A 630 -10.79 -19.80 17.85
CA LYS A 630 -9.91 -20.86 17.33
C LYS A 630 -9.58 -20.67 15.85
N THR A 631 -10.55 -20.30 15.04
CA THR A 631 -10.35 -20.07 13.60
C THR A 631 -9.44 -18.87 13.40
N LEU A 632 -9.70 -17.77 14.10
CA LEU A 632 -8.91 -16.56 14.07
C LEU A 632 -7.45 -16.81 14.51
N GLU A 633 -7.27 -17.50 15.64
CA GLU A 633 -5.94 -17.87 16.14
C GLU A 633 -5.17 -18.71 15.11
N ALA A 634 -5.81 -19.74 14.56
CA ALA A 634 -5.16 -20.60 13.56
C ALA A 634 -4.77 -19.83 12.30
N TYR A 635 -5.70 -19.05 11.72
CA TYR A 635 -5.44 -18.30 10.49
C TYR A 635 -4.34 -17.27 10.70
N ARG A 636 -4.38 -16.50 11.78
CA ARG A 636 -3.39 -15.46 12.07
C ARG A 636 -2.03 -16.03 12.45
N THR A 637 -1.98 -17.05 13.32
CA THR A 637 -0.71 -17.68 13.72
C THR A 637 0.00 -18.29 12.52
N ILE A 638 -0.73 -18.99 11.65
CA ILE A 638 -0.18 -19.58 10.43
C ILE A 638 0.27 -18.52 9.45
N SER A 639 -0.55 -17.47 9.22
CA SER A 639 -0.18 -16.37 8.32
C SER A 639 1.08 -15.63 8.79
N TRP A 640 1.18 -15.36 10.08
CA TRP A 640 2.37 -14.77 10.68
C TRP A 640 3.60 -15.66 10.48
N TRP A 641 3.47 -16.95 10.83
CA TRP A 641 4.60 -17.89 10.75
C TRP A 641 5.07 -18.05 9.30
N ARG A 642 4.13 -18.29 8.39
CA ARG A 642 4.43 -18.47 6.98
C ARG A 642 5.13 -17.26 6.35
N SER A 643 4.72 -16.04 6.74
CA SER A 643 5.30 -14.79 6.24
C SER A 643 6.70 -14.49 6.79
N ILE A 644 7.00 -14.89 8.05
CA ILE A 644 8.24 -14.51 8.75
C ILE A 644 9.23 -15.66 8.88
N LYS A 645 8.74 -16.88 9.09
CA LYS A 645 9.57 -18.07 9.38
C LYS A 645 9.60 -19.06 8.21
N GLY A 646 8.69 -18.93 7.26
CA GLY A 646 8.56 -19.86 6.14
C GLY A 646 7.67 -21.04 6.41
N ASN A 647 7.84 -22.12 5.64
CA ASN A 647 6.97 -23.30 5.67
C ASN A 647 7.28 -24.30 6.79
N LEU A 648 8.54 -24.35 7.24
CA LEU A 648 9.00 -25.36 8.20
C LEU A 648 8.71 -24.97 9.65
N ILE A 649 8.29 -25.95 10.44
CA ILE A 649 8.08 -25.87 11.89
C ILE A 649 9.19 -26.67 12.56
N PRO A 650 9.96 -26.06 13.51
CA PRO A 650 11.09 -26.72 14.17
C PRO A 650 10.67 -27.92 14.98
#